data_b2927adfa70bd58daf6596b58564e1b5
#
_entry.id   b2927adfa70bd58daf6596b58564e1b5
#
_cell.length_a   1.000
_cell.length_b   1.000
_cell.length_c   1.000
_cell.angle_alpha   90.00
_cell.angle_beta   90.00
_cell.angle_gamma   90.00
#
_symmetry.space_group_name_H-M   'P 1'
#
loop_
_entity.id
_entity.type
_entity.pdbx_description
1 polymer ?
#
loop_
_entity_poly.entity_id
_entity_poly.type
_entity_poly.pdbx_seq_one_letter_code
_entity_poly.pdbx_strand_id
1 'polypeptide(L)'
;MGAGEDTGLPPDGSPVKITGRIDTRSSEEIILKSISIIQNDQEYSYSGKLQCELENMKTAMITAGAVTEEEKTLKIGQQIVLEGTFALFSTATNPGEFDAQAYYAAKGIGGRVRKAQILAAGEKYSFLREKLYGFRQVLHDRLAEVFPAKEASVMQTLLLGEKEELDAEVKALYQKNGIAHILSISGLHITLLGMGVYRLLKRLGLPVRAAAVGGAMLLLIYGVMVGMSVSASRAIGMYLLQMLGIFVGRTYDMLTGLGLMALLLVLQEPERLFDVSFLMSFGAVLGICILTPVFSGGCWERDADAESEVKGISTWLRTVADILGDSAYERNKYREGWRKVAYEEIRRMVSVVKGGFAASVGVILFTLPVQLWFFYEIPLYSVLLNLLVLPFMSAVVAGGILSLIPGLGIVGTVDCLILWWYEWICERFGELPGAVWCVGQPERWQIACYYAGIFLLVFGRKYVEAWKKRGTYGEENVPGDRLHSARTPWCLITRGADESIRNRKRDCKGEMMHRNRVPHLIAAVMILGLLIGLLTGNFDCGSRVTFLDVGQGDGIVVETGQGAYLFDCGSTSRKNIGEYVLKPYLKSRGISSLRGVFVSHPDEDHMNGVLELMENGEEWGITAEQLFLPAIRESERRETFEQLLAAAEDAGIPVSYIKCGDEIRDSQLRLLCLHPEENTTLADANAYSECFYVEVFAKKMKQEAIDDRKANDASGASAIGKISILLTGDVEGEGERQLTQKLQALQESQALQESQSLQESRSLQESRSLQESRSLQESQSLQESQSLQLTRRLQEQRGQRKFRVDILKVAHHGSGYSTGTEFLTTASPVTAIISCGRNNSYGHPHVETLQRLEDARVPWYGTMDYGALTVTVDSHGNRLHGYLRRK
;
A
#
# COMPACT_ATOMS: atom_id res chain seq x y z
N MET A 1 -19.70 4.12 -3.69
CA MET A 1 -20.65 5.02 -4.34
C MET A 1 -20.83 4.52 -5.75
N GLY A 2 -22.07 4.27 -6.18
CA GLY A 2 -22.37 3.65 -7.47
C GLY A 2 -21.97 4.53 -8.65
N ALA A 3 -20.96 4.10 -9.39
CA ALA A 3 -20.67 4.67 -10.70
C ALA A 3 -21.64 4.04 -11.71
N GLY A 4 -22.65 4.78 -12.05
CA GLY A 4 -23.60 4.33 -13.08
C GLY A 4 -24.87 5.12 -13.10
N GLU A 5 -24.74 6.47 -13.21
CA GLU A 5 -25.78 7.32 -13.76
C GLU A 5 -25.18 8.74 -13.82
N ASP A 6 -25.10 9.31 -15.05
CA ASP A 6 -24.80 10.73 -15.34
C ASP A 6 -23.34 11.23 -15.13
N THR A 7 -22.31 10.46 -15.43
CA THR A 7 -20.95 11.03 -15.48
C THR A 7 -20.67 11.85 -16.75
N GLY A 8 -21.52 11.81 -17.75
CA GLY A 8 -21.29 12.46 -19.07
C GLY A 8 -20.06 11.89 -19.82
N LEU A 9 -19.59 10.68 -19.41
CA LEU A 9 -18.49 9.98 -20.07
C LEU A 9 -19.02 8.90 -21.01
N PRO A 10 -18.34 8.67 -22.16
CA PRO A 10 -18.72 7.63 -23.10
C PRO A 10 -18.51 6.22 -22.52
N PRO A 11 -19.16 5.20 -23.10
CA PRO A 11 -18.89 3.81 -22.74
C PRO A 11 -17.44 3.42 -22.99
N ASP A 12 -16.91 2.50 -22.18
CA ASP A 12 -15.57 1.94 -22.33
C ASP A 12 -15.41 1.25 -23.69
N GLY A 13 -14.27 1.46 -24.35
CA GLY A 13 -13.98 0.89 -25.67
C GLY A 13 -14.63 1.64 -26.86
N SER A 14 -15.38 2.72 -26.64
CA SER A 14 -16.05 3.42 -27.71
C SER A 14 -15.13 4.37 -28.47
N PRO A 15 -15.25 4.48 -29.82
CA PRO A 15 -14.59 5.52 -30.60
C PRO A 15 -15.20 6.87 -30.27
N VAL A 16 -14.35 7.86 -30.04
CA VAL A 16 -14.78 9.21 -29.66
C VAL A 16 -13.98 10.28 -30.39
N LYS A 17 -14.65 11.38 -30.71
CA LYS A 17 -14.01 12.61 -31.21
C LYS A 17 -14.08 13.65 -30.09
N ILE A 18 -12.95 14.19 -29.71
CA ILE A 18 -12.83 15.07 -28.54
C ILE A 18 -12.26 16.41 -28.96
N THR A 19 -12.92 17.45 -28.51
CA THR A 19 -12.39 18.81 -28.54
C THR A 19 -12.04 19.25 -27.12
N GLY A 20 -10.81 19.69 -26.90
CA GLY A 20 -10.38 20.10 -25.55
C GLY A 20 -9.20 21.07 -25.60
N ARG A 21 -8.87 21.65 -24.43
CA ARG A 21 -7.68 22.50 -24.26
C ARG A 21 -6.59 21.73 -23.56
N ILE A 22 -5.37 21.81 -24.05
CA ILE A 22 -4.19 21.21 -23.43
C ILE A 22 -3.95 21.86 -22.05
N ASP A 23 -4.03 21.07 -21.00
CA ASP A 23 -3.71 21.49 -19.64
C ASP A 23 -2.24 21.22 -19.31
N THR A 24 -1.78 20.00 -19.55
CA THR A 24 -0.37 19.59 -19.41
C THR A 24 0.04 18.74 -20.61
N ARG A 25 1.34 18.72 -20.88
CA ARG A 25 1.95 17.97 -21.96
C ARG A 25 3.20 17.26 -21.45
N SER A 26 3.33 15.98 -21.76
CA SER A 26 4.52 15.14 -21.59
C SER A 26 5.01 14.66 -22.96
N SER A 27 6.05 13.84 -23.01
CA SER A 27 6.59 13.28 -24.27
C SER A 27 5.60 12.36 -25.01
N GLU A 28 4.74 11.66 -24.28
CA GLU A 28 3.82 10.64 -24.81
C GLU A 28 2.34 10.93 -24.55
N GLU A 29 2.05 11.82 -23.61
CA GLU A 29 0.71 12.05 -23.09
C GLU A 29 0.33 13.52 -23.04
N ILE A 30 -0.95 13.77 -23.26
CA ILE A 30 -1.55 15.11 -23.13
C ILE A 30 -2.75 15.01 -22.21
N ILE A 31 -2.84 15.91 -21.22
CA ILE A 31 -4.05 16.05 -20.40
C ILE A 31 -4.88 17.21 -20.95
N LEU A 32 -6.12 16.92 -21.27
CA LEU A 32 -7.10 17.89 -21.75
C LEU A 32 -8.04 18.32 -20.65
N LYS A 33 -8.50 19.58 -20.75
CA LYS A 33 -9.58 20.16 -19.93
C LYS A 33 -10.57 20.93 -20.80
N SER A 34 -11.71 21.32 -20.25
CA SER A 34 -12.79 22.02 -20.95
C SER A 34 -13.19 21.24 -22.20
N ILE A 35 -13.66 20.02 -21.95
CA ILE A 35 -13.77 18.96 -22.94
C ILE A 35 -15.19 18.93 -23.50
N SER A 36 -15.30 18.84 -24.83
CA SER A 36 -16.51 18.46 -25.55
C SER A 36 -16.24 17.14 -26.27
N ILE A 37 -17.08 16.16 -26.01
CA ILE A 37 -16.98 14.81 -26.56
C ILE A 37 -18.11 14.65 -27.59
N ILE A 38 -17.78 14.26 -28.80
CA ILE A 38 -18.75 13.94 -29.85
C ILE A 38 -18.74 12.43 -30.05
N GLN A 39 -19.90 11.81 -29.84
CA GLN A 39 -20.14 10.40 -30.04
C GLN A 39 -21.50 10.20 -30.71
N ASN A 40 -21.56 9.47 -31.84
CA ASN A 40 -22.79 9.23 -32.60
C ASN A 40 -23.57 10.53 -32.92
N ASP A 41 -22.85 11.59 -33.33
CA ASP A 41 -23.39 12.93 -33.64
C ASP A 41 -24.04 13.68 -32.46
N GLN A 42 -23.85 13.18 -31.22
CA GLN A 42 -24.25 13.88 -30.00
C GLN A 42 -23.03 14.50 -29.32
N GLU A 43 -23.16 15.76 -28.94
CA GLU A 43 -22.11 16.52 -28.26
C GLU A 43 -22.40 16.57 -26.76
N TYR A 44 -21.44 16.11 -25.96
CA TYR A 44 -21.47 16.12 -24.49
C TYR A 44 -20.36 17.03 -23.94
N SER A 45 -20.69 17.90 -23.01
CA SER A 45 -19.69 18.69 -22.30
C SER A 45 -19.25 17.97 -21.04
N TYR A 46 -17.94 17.75 -20.89
CA TYR A 46 -17.35 17.13 -19.71
C TYR A 46 -16.50 18.13 -18.92
N SER A 47 -16.79 18.31 -17.64
CA SER A 47 -16.11 19.30 -16.79
C SER A 47 -14.78 18.83 -16.21
N GLY A 48 -14.51 17.51 -16.21
CA GLY A 48 -13.25 16.93 -15.75
C GLY A 48 -12.12 17.02 -16.77
N LYS A 49 -11.05 16.29 -16.51
CA LYS A 49 -9.90 16.14 -17.40
C LYS A 49 -9.90 14.76 -18.03
N LEU A 50 -9.30 14.65 -19.22
CA LEU A 50 -9.02 13.36 -19.87
C LEU A 50 -7.53 13.28 -20.20
N GLN A 51 -6.97 12.12 -20.04
CA GLN A 51 -5.62 11.76 -20.47
C GLN A 51 -5.68 11.22 -21.89
N CYS A 52 -4.80 11.68 -22.78
CA CYS A 52 -4.77 11.24 -24.17
C CYS A 52 -3.38 10.69 -24.50
N GLU A 53 -3.32 9.41 -24.84
CA GLU A 53 -2.12 8.69 -25.29
C GLU A 53 -2.02 8.85 -26.82
N LEU A 54 -0.99 9.53 -27.31
CA LEU A 54 -0.80 9.80 -28.72
C LEU A 54 -0.12 8.63 -29.42
N GLU A 55 -0.68 8.15 -30.52
CA GLU A 55 -0.15 7.00 -31.27
C GLU A 55 1.22 7.26 -31.90
N ASN A 56 1.50 8.50 -32.33
CA ASN A 56 2.79 8.96 -32.83
C ASN A 56 2.86 10.49 -32.79
N MET A 57 3.59 11.05 -31.86
CA MET A 57 3.76 12.51 -31.80
C MET A 57 4.35 13.11 -33.10
N LYS A 58 5.28 12.40 -33.75
CA LYS A 58 5.93 12.83 -34.99
C LYS A 58 5.00 12.73 -36.21
N THR A 59 4.13 11.72 -36.27
CA THR A 59 3.25 11.48 -37.42
C THR A 59 1.95 12.29 -37.34
N ALA A 60 1.41 12.50 -36.13
CA ALA A 60 0.19 13.29 -35.90
C ALA A 60 0.36 14.77 -36.33
N MET A 61 1.56 15.29 -36.34
CA MET A 61 1.89 16.65 -36.74
C MET A 61 1.94 16.85 -38.25
N ILE A 62 2.23 15.79 -39.01
CA ILE A 62 2.29 15.85 -40.49
C ILE A 62 0.89 15.90 -41.09
N THR A 63 -0.09 15.25 -40.45
CA THR A 63 -1.48 15.19 -40.92
C THR A 63 -2.23 16.51 -40.69
N ALA A 64 -1.81 17.33 -39.75
CA ALA A 64 -2.44 18.63 -39.44
C ALA A 64 -2.05 19.80 -40.35
N GLY A 65 -1.30 19.56 -41.45
CA GLY A 65 -0.99 20.59 -42.47
C GLY A 65 0.02 21.66 -42.00
N ALA A 66 0.81 21.41 -40.96
CA ALA A 66 1.85 22.33 -40.50
C ALA A 66 3.05 22.38 -41.48
N VAL A 67 3.41 23.54 -41.94
CA VAL A 67 4.33 23.76 -43.08
C VAL A 67 5.78 24.03 -42.67
N THR A 68 6.06 24.31 -41.37
CA THR A 68 7.41 24.60 -40.86
C THR A 68 7.76 23.81 -39.57
N GLU A 69 9.05 23.55 -39.32
CA GLU A 69 9.49 22.80 -38.14
C GLU A 69 9.17 23.51 -36.80
N GLU A 70 9.08 24.84 -36.78
CA GLU A 70 8.69 25.62 -35.59
C GLU A 70 7.20 25.57 -35.25
N GLU A 71 6.32 25.28 -36.20
CA GLU A 71 4.87 25.18 -36.03
C GLU A 71 4.41 23.80 -35.57
N LYS A 72 5.32 22.84 -35.52
CA LYS A 72 5.03 21.42 -35.23
C LYS A 72 4.84 21.08 -33.73
N THR A 73 5.05 22.01 -32.80
CA THR A 73 4.92 21.72 -31.37
C THR A 73 3.58 22.18 -30.80
N LEU A 74 2.80 21.26 -30.26
CA LEU A 74 1.58 21.57 -29.50
C LEU A 74 1.88 22.48 -28.32
N LYS A 75 1.05 23.52 -28.09
CA LYS A 75 1.28 24.51 -27.02
C LYS A 75 0.28 24.37 -25.89
N ILE A 76 0.70 24.65 -24.65
CA ILE A 76 -0.17 24.61 -23.49
C ILE A 76 -1.30 25.65 -23.60
N GLY A 77 -2.52 25.21 -23.35
CA GLY A 77 -3.72 26.04 -23.49
C GLY A 77 -4.29 26.08 -24.90
N GLN A 78 -3.63 25.44 -25.87
CA GLN A 78 -4.12 25.29 -27.24
C GLN A 78 -5.36 24.39 -27.28
N GLN A 79 -6.33 24.76 -28.05
CA GLN A 79 -7.52 23.93 -28.31
C GLN A 79 -7.17 22.94 -29.42
N ILE A 80 -7.41 21.67 -29.18
CA ILE A 80 -7.17 20.60 -30.13
C ILE A 80 -8.43 19.77 -30.34
N VAL A 81 -8.52 19.16 -31.51
CA VAL A 81 -9.51 18.15 -31.86
C VAL A 81 -8.76 16.87 -32.11
N LEU A 82 -9.13 15.81 -31.40
CA LEU A 82 -8.53 14.49 -31.54
C LEU A 82 -9.61 13.42 -31.68
N GLU A 83 -9.24 12.30 -32.27
CA GLU A 83 -10.04 11.09 -32.39
C GLU A 83 -9.27 9.93 -31.81
N GLY A 84 -9.95 9.01 -31.10
CA GLY A 84 -9.33 7.85 -30.49
C GLY A 84 -10.36 6.97 -29.80
N THR A 85 -9.90 5.97 -29.07
CA THR A 85 -10.76 5.05 -28.31
C THR A 85 -10.79 5.45 -26.84
N PHE A 86 -11.97 5.75 -26.33
CA PHE A 86 -12.15 6.07 -24.92
C PHE A 86 -11.96 4.81 -24.08
N ALA A 87 -11.27 4.93 -22.95
CA ALA A 87 -11.11 3.85 -21.99
C ALA A 87 -11.22 4.39 -20.56
N LEU A 88 -11.95 3.68 -19.73
CA LEU A 88 -11.94 3.91 -18.28
C LEU A 88 -10.64 3.37 -17.66
N PHE A 89 -10.22 3.97 -16.56
CA PHE A 89 -9.15 3.40 -15.76
C PHE A 89 -9.64 2.15 -15.03
N SER A 90 -8.76 1.17 -14.87
CA SER A 90 -9.08 -0.05 -14.14
C SER A 90 -9.35 0.24 -12.66
N THR A 91 -10.37 -0.42 -12.13
CA THR A 91 -10.58 -0.51 -10.68
C THR A 91 -9.80 -1.69 -10.12
N ALA A 92 -9.40 -1.62 -8.87
CA ALA A 92 -8.83 -2.77 -8.19
C ALA A 92 -9.85 -3.91 -8.16
N THR A 93 -9.43 -5.10 -8.53
CA THR A 93 -10.23 -6.33 -8.49
C THR A 93 -9.74 -7.31 -7.43
N ASN A 94 -8.56 -7.05 -6.85
CA ASN A 94 -7.96 -7.83 -5.79
C ASN A 94 -7.68 -6.99 -4.54
N PRO A 95 -7.68 -7.57 -3.34
CA PRO A 95 -7.17 -6.89 -2.15
C PRO A 95 -5.71 -6.43 -2.36
N GLY A 96 -5.41 -5.21 -1.99
CA GLY A 96 -4.06 -4.66 -2.12
C GLY A 96 -3.71 -4.11 -3.51
N GLU A 97 -4.46 -4.45 -4.54
CA GLU A 97 -4.22 -3.98 -5.91
C GLU A 97 -4.41 -2.47 -6.03
N PHE A 98 -3.64 -1.84 -6.91
CA PHE A 98 -3.72 -0.40 -7.15
C PHE A 98 -5.00 -0.02 -7.91
N ASP A 99 -5.82 0.82 -7.30
CA ASP A 99 -7.03 1.37 -7.94
C ASP A 99 -6.68 2.60 -8.77
N ALA A 100 -6.45 2.38 -10.07
CA ALA A 100 -6.11 3.45 -10.99
C ALA A 100 -7.29 4.44 -11.16
N GLN A 101 -8.54 3.95 -11.16
CA GLN A 101 -9.70 4.82 -11.27
C GLN A 101 -9.78 5.80 -10.10
N ALA A 102 -9.67 5.33 -8.87
CA ALA A 102 -9.66 6.18 -7.68
C ALA A 102 -8.49 7.18 -7.68
N TYR A 103 -7.29 6.73 -8.09
CA TYR A 103 -6.09 7.56 -8.16
C TYR A 103 -6.23 8.71 -9.17
N TYR A 104 -6.70 8.43 -10.39
CA TYR A 104 -6.87 9.46 -11.40
C TYR A 104 -8.09 10.36 -11.13
N ALA A 105 -9.16 9.82 -10.56
CA ALA A 105 -10.30 10.60 -10.10
C ALA A 105 -9.90 11.66 -9.06
N ALA A 106 -9.03 11.30 -8.09
CA ALA A 106 -8.48 12.25 -7.12
C ALA A 106 -7.63 13.37 -7.74
N LYS A 107 -7.19 13.20 -9.00
CA LYS A 107 -6.53 14.23 -9.81
C LYS A 107 -7.49 14.97 -10.76
N GLY A 108 -8.78 14.65 -10.70
CA GLY A 108 -9.81 15.22 -11.59
C GLY A 108 -9.78 14.66 -13.02
N ILE A 109 -9.14 13.49 -13.23
CA ILE A 109 -9.04 12.82 -14.52
C ILE A 109 -10.03 11.65 -14.55
N GLY A 110 -11.07 11.74 -15.41
CA GLY A 110 -12.16 10.76 -15.42
C GLY A 110 -11.95 9.55 -16.34
N GLY A 111 -11.02 9.64 -17.29
CA GLY A 111 -10.75 8.57 -18.23
C GLY A 111 -9.57 8.88 -19.13
N ARG A 112 -9.26 7.96 -20.02
CA ARG A 112 -8.19 8.11 -21.00
C ARG A 112 -8.67 7.85 -22.41
N VAL A 113 -7.96 8.42 -23.38
CA VAL A 113 -8.17 8.17 -24.81
C VAL A 113 -6.92 7.51 -25.33
N ARG A 114 -7.06 6.29 -25.81
CA ARG A 114 -5.97 5.48 -26.36
C ARG A 114 -5.88 5.71 -27.87
N LYS A 115 -4.66 5.58 -28.42
CA LYS A 115 -4.38 5.74 -29.85
C LYS A 115 -4.95 7.04 -30.40
N ALA A 116 -4.77 8.13 -29.64
CA ALA A 116 -5.30 9.43 -30.03
C ALA A 116 -4.57 10.00 -31.23
N GLN A 117 -5.31 10.40 -32.25
CA GLN A 117 -4.81 11.10 -33.46
C GLN A 117 -5.32 12.53 -33.46
N ILE A 118 -4.46 13.49 -33.70
CA ILE A 118 -4.81 14.91 -33.72
C ILE A 118 -5.34 15.26 -35.12
N LEU A 119 -6.59 15.69 -35.17
CA LEU A 119 -7.25 16.11 -36.40
C LEU A 119 -7.04 17.59 -36.69
N ALA A 120 -7.04 18.44 -35.68
CA ALA A 120 -6.88 19.88 -35.84
C ALA A 120 -6.32 20.51 -34.55
N ALA A 121 -5.58 21.60 -34.71
CA ALA A 121 -5.06 22.40 -33.62
C ALA A 121 -5.35 23.89 -33.86
N GLY A 122 -5.90 24.58 -32.86
CA GLY A 122 -6.19 26.00 -32.93
C GLY A 122 -4.93 26.84 -32.68
N GLU A 123 -4.98 28.12 -33.11
CA GLU A 123 -3.83 29.03 -32.98
C GLU A 123 -3.66 29.63 -31.55
N LYS A 124 -4.76 29.75 -30.81
CA LYS A 124 -4.76 30.41 -29.49
C LYS A 124 -4.18 29.49 -28.41
N TYR A 125 -3.17 29.96 -27.67
CA TYR A 125 -2.54 29.23 -26.57
C TYR A 125 -2.28 30.14 -25.38
N SER A 126 -1.87 29.57 -24.22
CA SER A 126 -1.53 30.33 -23.01
C SER A 126 -0.06 30.75 -23.05
N PHE A 127 0.20 31.99 -23.53
CA PHE A 127 1.57 32.52 -23.68
C PHE A 127 2.42 32.37 -22.40
N LEU A 128 1.88 32.75 -21.25
CA LEU A 128 2.65 32.69 -19.99
C LEU A 128 2.99 31.24 -19.61
N ARG A 129 2.00 30.34 -19.68
CA ARG A 129 2.22 28.91 -19.31
C ARG A 129 3.20 28.24 -20.27
N GLU A 130 3.10 28.54 -21.57
CA GLU A 130 4.02 28.01 -22.58
C GLU A 130 5.44 28.54 -22.38
N LYS A 131 5.62 29.83 -22.05
CA LYS A 131 6.94 30.39 -21.72
C LYS A 131 7.53 29.76 -20.46
N LEU A 132 6.73 29.52 -19.43
CA LEU A 132 7.20 28.84 -18.21
C LEU A 132 7.54 27.38 -18.50
N TYR A 133 6.80 26.70 -19.34
CA TYR A 133 7.14 25.35 -19.79
C TYR A 133 8.45 25.32 -20.57
N GLY A 134 8.64 26.22 -21.53
CA GLY A 134 9.91 26.35 -22.26
C GLY A 134 11.08 26.68 -21.34
N PHE A 135 10.87 27.55 -20.35
CA PHE A 135 11.91 27.83 -19.33
C PHE A 135 12.22 26.60 -18.47
N ARG A 136 11.20 25.80 -18.11
CA ARG A 136 11.40 24.52 -17.40
C ARG A 136 12.25 23.57 -18.23
N GLN A 137 12.02 23.46 -19.56
CA GLN A 137 12.84 22.62 -20.44
C GLN A 137 14.30 23.09 -20.50
N VAL A 138 14.56 24.39 -20.58
CA VAL A 138 15.92 24.93 -20.50
C VAL A 138 16.61 24.56 -19.17
N LEU A 139 15.89 24.59 -18.06
CA LEU A 139 16.42 24.16 -16.77
C LEU A 139 16.66 22.64 -16.73
N HIS A 140 15.75 21.86 -17.31
CA HIS A 140 15.88 20.41 -17.46
C HIS A 140 17.16 20.04 -18.24
N ASP A 141 17.33 20.61 -19.43
CA ASP A 141 18.51 20.37 -20.27
C ASP A 141 19.79 20.79 -19.56
N ARG A 142 19.74 21.90 -18.84
CA ARG A 142 20.90 22.38 -18.07
C ARG A 142 21.27 21.44 -16.92
N LEU A 143 20.29 20.85 -16.23
CA LEU A 143 20.58 19.84 -15.21
C LEU A 143 21.19 18.58 -15.84
N ALA A 144 20.69 18.15 -17.00
CA ALA A 144 21.27 17.01 -17.73
C ALA A 144 22.70 17.27 -18.24
N GLU A 145 23.08 18.53 -18.51
CA GLU A 145 24.46 18.89 -18.86
C GLU A 145 25.41 18.90 -17.65
N VAL A 146 24.91 19.31 -16.47
CA VAL A 146 25.75 19.51 -15.28
C VAL A 146 25.91 18.23 -14.48
N PHE A 147 24.89 17.36 -14.44
CA PHE A 147 24.86 16.15 -13.64
C PHE A 147 24.93 14.88 -14.52
N PRO A 148 25.57 13.80 -14.05
CA PRO A 148 25.42 12.49 -14.68
C PRO A 148 23.96 12.06 -14.75
N ALA A 149 23.58 11.15 -15.66
CA ALA A 149 22.20 10.80 -15.97
C ALA A 149 21.35 10.41 -14.73
N LYS A 150 21.89 9.62 -13.83
CA LYS A 150 21.22 9.14 -12.61
C LYS A 150 20.94 10.30 -11.65
N GLU A 151 21.96 11.09 -11.32
CA GLU A 151 21.84 12.26 -10.43
C GLU A 151 21.02 13.40 -11.08
N ALA A 152 21.12 13.53 -12.41
CA ALA A 152 20.29 14.47 -13.16
C ALA A 152 18.81 14.17 -12.99
N SER A 153 18.39 12.90 -13.10
CA SER A 153 16.99 12.48 -12.92
C SER A 153 16.47 12.79 -11.51
N VAL A 154 17.33 12.63 -10.48
CA VAL A 154 16.99 12.99 -9.10
C VAL A 154 16.85 14.52 -8.97
N MET A 155 17.78 15.30 -9.53
CA MET A 155 17.75 16.76 -9.44
C MET A 155 16.58 17.37 -10.22
N GLN A 156 16.22 16.81 -11.39
CA GLN A 156 15.03 17.18 -12.16
C GLN A 156 13.76 16.91 -11.36
N THR A 157 13.69 15.74 -10.71
CA THR A 157 12.58 15.41 -9.81
C THR A 157 12.47 16.37 -8.62
N LEU A 158 13.58 16.71 -7.98
CA LEU A 158 13.64 17.58 -6.81
C LEU A 158 13.31 19.05 -7.11
N LEU A 159 13.85 19.59 -8.22
CA LEU A 159 13.74 21.00 -8.57
C LEU A 159 12.59 21.30 -9.52
N LEU A 160 12.32 20.42 -10.47
CA LEU A 160 11.32 20.62 -11.52
C LEU A 160 10.06 19.76 -11.32
N GLY A 161 10.09 18.75 -10.43
CA GLY A 161 8.97 17.87 -10.15
C GLY A 161 8.71 16.80 -11.23
N GLU A 162 9.71 16.52 -12.08
CA GLU A 162 9.65 15.53 -13.14
C GLU A 162 9.92 14.13 -12.57
N LYS A 163 8.87 13.32 -12.47
CA LYS A 163 8.96 11.97 -11.89
C LYS A 163 9.02 10.86 -12.92
N GLU A 164 8.72 11.20 -14.17
CA GLU A 164 8.62 10.24 -15.28
C GLU A 164 10.00 9.71 -15.69
N GLU A 165 11.03 10.55 -15.57
CA GLU A 165 12.42 10.24 -15.93
C GLU A 165 13.27 9.78 -14.74
N LEU A 166 12.65 9.65 -13.56
CA LEU A 166 13.36 9.22 -12.36
C LEU A 166 13.82 7.76 -12.52
N ASP A 167 15.11 7.54 -12.28
CA ASP A 167 15.71 6.22 -12.28
C ASP A 167 14.93 5.23 -11.40
N ALA A 168 14.58 4.07 -11.95
CA ALA A 168 13.72 3.11 -11.29
C ALA A 168 14.39 2.48 -10.05
N GLU A 169 15.72 2.26 -10.09
CA GLU A 169 16.47 1.70 -8.97
C GLU A 169 16.51 2.67 -7.80
N VAL A 170 16.79 3.96 -8.08
CA VAL A 170 16.79 5.02 -7.05
C VAL A 170 15.39 5.15 -6.43
N LYS A 171 14.36 5.11 -7.25
CA LYS A 171 12.97 5.17 -6.76
C LYS A 171 12.65 4.01 -5.84
N ALA A 172 12.96 2.77 -6.23
CA ALA A 172 12.74 1.56 -5.45
C ALA A 172 13.54 1.60 -4.14
N LEU A 173 14.82 1.98 -4.20
CA LEU A 173 15.71 2.11 -3.04
C LEU A 173 15.17 3.11 -2.00
N TYR A 174 14.72 4.28 -2.45
CA TYR A 174 14.18 5.30 -1.55
C TYR A 174 12.80 4.93 -1.00
N GLN A 175 12.00 4.20 -1.77
CA GLN A 175 10.71 3.66 -1.30
C GLN A 175 10.92 2.60 -0.22
N LYS A 176 11.78 1.61 -0.45
CA LYS A 176 12.15 0.56 0.50
C LYS A 176 12.60 1.13 1.84
N ASN A 177 13.38 2.22 1.82
CA ASN A 177 13.91 2.87 3.00
C ASN A 177 12.98 3.94 3.63
N GLY A 178 11.79 4.19 3.06
CA GLY A 178 10.81 5.13 3.59
C GLY A 178 11.17 6.61 3.43
N ILE A 179 12.13 6.94 2.54
CA ILE A 179 12.56 8.31 2.26
C ILE A 179 12.07 8.84 0.90
N ALA A 180 11.21 8.11 0.21
CA ALA A 180 10.65 8.52 -1.09
C ALA A 180 9.97 9.90 -1.09
N HIS A 181 9.53 10.38 0.09
CA HIS A 181 8.97 11.72 0.24
C HIS A 181 9.96 12.84 -0.09
N ILE A 182 11.27 12.58 -0.06
CA ILE A 182 12.33 13.50 -0.45
C ILE A 182 12.26 13.80 -1.95
N LEU A 183 11.91 12.82 -2.77
CA LEU A 183 11.73 12.95 -4.23
C LEU A 183 10.50 13.78 -4.63
N SER A 184 9.73 14.26 -3.69
CA SER A 184 8.62 15.17 -3.97
C SER A 184 8.96 16.60 -3.57
N ILE A 185 8.42 17.57 -4.32
CA ILE A 185 8.53 18.99 -3.93
C ILE A 185 7.82 19.15 -2.59
N SER A 186 8.62 19.27 -1.55
CA SER A 186 8.16 19.32 -0.16
C SER A 186 8.03 20.77 0.36
N GLY A 187 7.39 20.89 1.53
CA GLY A 187 7.35 22.18 2.23
C GLY A 187 8.74 22.76 2.55
N LEU A 188 9.76 21.91 2.70
CA LEU A 188 11.15 22.34 2.91
C LEU A 188 11.67 23.08 1.67
N HIS A 189 11.51 22.53 0.47
CA HIS A 189 11.91 23.13 -0.80
C HIS A 189 11.25 24.49 -1.00
N ILE A 190 9.94 24.56 -0.81
CA ILE A 190 9.13 25.79 -0.94
C ILE A 190 9.56 26.85 0.09
N THR A 191 9.79 26.43 1.33
CA THR A 191 10.23 27.35 2.39
C THR A 191 11.65 27.85 2.13
N LEU A 192 12.57 26.99 1.70
CA LEU A 192 13.93 27.37 1.37
C LEU A 192 13.96 28.42 0.25
N LEU A 193 13.28 28.13 -0.87
CA LEU A 193 13.22 29.02 -2.02
C LEU A 193 12.50 30.33 -1.67
N GLY A 194 11.28 30.28 -1.13
CA GLY A 194 10.44 31.43 -0.87
C GLY A 194 11.00 32.31 0.25
N MET A 195 11.39 31.70 1.39
CA MET A 195 11.96 32.46 2.51
C MET A 195 13.38 32.93 2.21
N GLY A 196 14.16 32.18 1.42
CA GLY A 196 15.47 32.57 0.91
C GLY A 196 15.38 33.85 0.09
N VAL A 197 14.47 33.89 -0.89
CA VAL A 197 14.23 35.09 -1.71
C VAL A 197 13.69 36.26 -0.87
N TYR A 198 12.73 36.05 0.02
CA TYR A 198 12.21 37.05 0.93
C TYR A 198 13.34 37.68 1.76
N ARG A 199 14.25 36.88 2.36
CA ARG A 199 15.39 37.34 3.14
C ARG A 199 16.41 38.08 2.28
N LEU A 200 16.65 37.60 1.06
CA LEU A 200 17.54 38.25 0.11
C LEU A 200 17.02 39.64 -0.28
N LEU A 201 15.76 39.77 -0.64
CA LEU A 201 15.11 41.04 -0.97
C LEU A 201 15.18 42.04 0.22
N LYS A 202 14.98 41.55 1.44
CA LYS A 202 15.17 42.35 2.64
C LYS A 202 16.62 42.83 2.81
N ARG A 203 17.61 41.96 2.56
CA ARG A 203 19.05 42.34 2.63
C ARG A 203 19.45 43.35 1.56
N LEU A 204 18.77 43.32 0.42
CA LEU A 204 18.93 44.31 -0.65
C LEU A 204 18.20 45.64 -0.35
N GLY A 205 17.64 45.82 0.86
CA GLY A 205 17.03 47.05 1.30
C GLY A 205 15.53 47.22 0.96
N LEU A 206 14.85 46.23 0.40
CA LEU A 206 13.43 46.37 0.11
C LEU A 206 12.58 46.40 1.41
N PRO A 207 11.52 47.24 1.44
CA PRO A 207 10.57 47.24 2.57
C PRO A 207 9.93 45.84 2.75
N VAL A 208 9.62 45.50 4.02
CA VAL A 208 9.07 44.19 4.41
C VAL A 208 7.88 43.76 3.53
N ARG A 209 6.96 44.69 3.25
CA ARG A 209 5.78 44.41 2.41
C ARG A 209 6.14 44.09 0.96
N ALA A 210 7.07 44.84 0.37
CA ALA A 210 7.53 44.61 -1.00
C ALA A 210 8.31 43.28 -1.11
N ALA A 211 9.16 42.99 -0.13
CA ALA A 211 9.87 41.71 -0.07
C ALA A 211 8.89 40.52 0.07
N ALA A 212 7.82 40.66 0.88
CA ALA A 212 6.78 39.62 1.01
C ALA A 212 6.02 39.39 -0.29
N VAL A 213 5.63 40.45 -1.01
CA VAL A 213 4.98 40.34 -2.34
C VAL A 213 5.92 39.69 -3.35
N GLY A 214 7.21 40.11 -3.40
CA GLY A 214 8.20 39.54 -4.30
C GLY A 214 8.42 38.07 -4.08
N GLY A 215 8.55 37.61 -2.84
CA GLY A 215 8.65 36.18 -2.48
C GLY A 215 7.39 35.40 -2.83
N ALA A 216 6.20 35.96 -2.57
CA ALA A 216 4.93 35.36 -2.92
C ALA A 216 4.78 35.15 -4.43
N MET A 217 5.11 36.20 -5.22
CA MET A 217 5.03 36.18 -6.67
C MET A 217 5.97 35.15 -7.30
N LEU A 218 7.22 35.09 -6.82
CA LEU A 218 8.18 34.08 -7.30
C LEU A 218 7.66 32.66 -7.07
N LEU A 219 7.14 32.37 -5.86
CA LEU A 219 6.63 31.04 -5.56
C LEU A 219 5.36 30.68 -6.35
N LEU A 220 4.51 31.62 -6.66
CA LEU A 220 3.36 31.40 -7.55
C LEU A 220 3.84 31.04 -8.97
N ILE A 221 4.81 31.78 -9.51
CA ILE A 221 5.41 31.49 -10.81
C ILE A 221 6.05 30.10 -10.81
N TYR A 222 6.84 29.81 -9.78
CA TYR A 222 7.46 28.49 -9.61
C TYR A 222 6.42 27.37 -9.52
N GLY A 223 5.35 27.57 -8.75
CA GLY A 223 4.26 26.59 -8.63
C GLY A 223 3.57 26.30 -9.97
N VAL A 224 3.30 27.32 -10.77
CA VAL A 224 2.73 27.16 -12.13
C VAL A 224 3.71 26.42 -13.04
N MET A 225 5.01 26.71 -12.95
CA MET A 225 6.06 26.05 -13.74
C MET A 225 6.15 24.54 -13.42
N VAL A 226 6.07 24.17 -12.14
CA VAL A 226 6.25 22.80 -11.65
C VAL A 226 4.96 21.95 -11.70
N GLY A 227 3.80 22.58 -11.93
CA GLY A 227 2.52 21.87 -12.14
C GLY A 227 1.65 21.68 -10.90
N MET A 228 1.90 22.40 -9.77
CA MET A 228 0.97 22.50 -8.62
C MET A 228 0.47 21.14 -8.07
N SER A 229 1.37 20.20 -7.81
CA SER A 229 1.00 18.95 -7.12
C SER A 229 0.31 19.27 -5.77
N VAL A 230 -0.43 18.32 -5.19
CA VAL A 230 -1.16 18.50 -3.91
C VAL A 230 -0.21 18.98 -2.80
N SER A 231 0.97 18.35 -2.69
CA SER A 231 1.99 18.74 -1.70
C SER A 231 2.56 20.15 -1.95
N ALA A 232 2.83 20.48 -3.22
CA ALA A 232 3.31 21.82 -3.59
C ALA A 232 2.23 22.88 -3.37
N SER A 233 0.98 22.62 -3.76
CA SER A 233 -0.17 23.51 -3.55
C SER A 233 -0.39 23.83 -2.07
N ARG A 234 -0.33 22.82 -1.19
CA ARG A 234 -0.38 23.02 0.26
C ARG A 234 0.77 23.92 0.73
N ALA A 235 2.01 23.60 0.35
CA ALA A 235 3.18 24.29 0.85
C ALA A 235 3.24 25.75 0.34
N ILE A 236 2.93 25.97 -0.93
CA ILE A 236 2.84 27.32 -1.52
C ILE A 236 1.71 28.11 -0.87
N GLY A 237 0.53 27.52 -0.73
CA GLY A 237 -0.62 28.17 -0.11
C GLY A 237 -0.35 28.57 1.34
N MET A 238 0.25 27.69 2.15
CA MET A 238 0.64 28.03 3.52
C MET A 238 1.69 29.15 3.56
N TYR A 239 2.66 29.14 2.63
CA TYR A 239 3.64 30.22 2.49
C TYR A 239 2.97 31.54 2.09
N LEU A 240 2.03 31.53 1.15
CA LEU A 240 1.27 32.72 0.75
C LEU A 240 0.46 33.29 1.92
N LEU A 241 -0.17 32.43 2.73
CA LEU A 241 -0.86 32.86 3.96
C LEU A 241 0.10 33.48 4.98
N GLN A 242 1.31 32.94 5.11
CA GLN A 242 2.36 33.51 5.96
C GLN A 242 2.80 34.89 5.44
N MET A 243 3.03 35.05 4.15
CA MET A 243 3.40 36.34 3.54
C MET A 243 2.27 37.35 3.64
N LEU A 244 1.02 36.93 3.50
CA LEU A 244 -0.16 37.76 3.72
C LEU A 244 -0.22 38.22 5.18
N GLY A 245 0.04 37.35 6.14
CA GLY A 245 0.18 37.71 7.56
C GLY A 245 1.21 38.82 7.80
N ILE A 246 2.40 38.67 7.20
CA ILE A 246 3.48 39.68 7.27
C ILE A 246 3.05 41.01 6.61
N PHE A 247 2.39 40.92 5.44
CA PHE A 247 1.92 42.10 4.71
C PHE A 247 0.90 42.91 5.51
N VAL A 248 -0.07 42.20 6.15
CA VAL A 248 -1.15 42.79 6.96
C VAL A 248 -0.68 43.13 8.39
N GLY A 249 0.48 42.66 8.81
CA GLY A 249 1.00 42.86 10.19
C GLY A 249 0.29 41.98 11.22
N ARG A 250 -0.16 40.77 10.83
CA ARG A 250 -0.79 39.79 11.72
C ARG A 250 0.11 38.56 11.90
N THR A 251 0.01 37.92 13.04
CA THR A 251 0.66 36.64 13.31
C THR A 251 0.03 35.53 12.50
N TYR A 252 0.85 34.67 11.90
CA TYR A 252 0.43 33.47 11.19
C TYR A 252 0.35 32.29 12.16
N ASP A 253 -0.77 31.56 12.16
CA ASP A 253 -0.94 30.31 12.89
C ASP A 253 -0.92 29.13 11.89
N MET A 254 0.01 28.19 12.13
CA MET A 254 0.27 27.11 11.20
C MET A 254 -0.90 26.12 11.09
N LEU A 255 -1.59 25.83 12.20
CA LEU A 255 -2.75 24.89 12.18
C LEU A 255 -3.96 25.52 11.48
N THR A 256 -4.22 26.80 11.73
CA THR A 256 -5.29 27.52 11.03
C THR A 256 -5.01 27.61 9.53
N GLY A 257 -3.76 27.92 9.15
CA GLY A 257 -3.33 27.93 7.75
C GLY A 257 -3.47 26.56 7.08
N LEU A 258 -3.09 25.51 7.78
CA LEU A 258 -3.24 24.12 7.31
C LEU A 258 -4.73 23.76 7.10
N GLY A 259 -5.60 24.09 8.07
CA GLY A 259 -7.04 23.84 7.98
C GLY A 259 -7.69 24.59 6.82
N LEU A 260 -7.32 25.85 6.61
CA LEU A 260 -7.81 26.65 5.48
C LEU A 260 -7.38 26.05 4.14
N MET A 261 -6.11 25.62 4.02
CA MET A 261 -5.63 24.99 2.79
C MET A 261 -6.28 23.64 2.53
N ALA A 262 -6.53 22.83 3.57
CA ALA A 262 -7.26 21.59 3.45
C ALA A 262 -8.69 21.84 2.91
N LEU A 263 -9.39 22.82 3.50
CA LEU A 263 -10.72 23.20 3.06
C LEU A 263 -10.75 23.65 1.60
N LEU A 264 -9.80 24.51 1.19
CA LEU A 264 -9.75 25.02 -0.19
C LEU A 264 -9.47 23.91 -1.21
N LEU A 265 -8.58 22.97 -0.89
CA LEU A 265 -8.25 21.86 -1.79
C LEU A 265 -9.40 20.85 -1.89
N VAL A 266 -10.08 20.54 -0.80
CA VAL A 266 -11.23 19.63 -0.78
C VAL A 266 -12.47 20.26 -1.45
N LEU A 267 -12.66 21.56 -1.34
CA LEU A 267 -13.75 22.26 -2.05
C LEU A 267 -13.52 22.28 -3.58
N GLN A 268 -12.28 22.29 -4.03
CA GLN A 268 -11.97 22.20 -5.47
C GLN A 268 -12.26 20.81 -6.02
N GLU A 269 -11.82 19.76 -5.31
CA GLU A 269 -11.97 18.36 -5.69
C GLU A 269 -12.15 17.53 -4.42
N PRO A 270 -13.39 17.16 -4.05
CA PRO A 270 -13.67 16.41 -2.81
C PRO A 270 -12.95 15.07 -2.71
N GLU A 271 -12.69 14.44 -3.85
CA GLU A 271 -12.01 13.13 -3.94
C GLU A 271 -10.55 13.18 -3.48
N ARG A 272 -9.92 14.36 -3.45
CA ARG A 272 -8.58 14.57 -2.87
C ARG A 272 -8.46 14.16 -1.41
N LEU A 273 -9.58 14.10 -0.69
CA LEU A 273 -9.58 13.62 0.71
C LEU A 273 -9.09 12.18 0.84
N PHE A 274 -9.22 11.38 -0.22
CA PHE A 274 -8.77 9.99 -0.27
C PHE A 274 -7.42 9.82 -0.99
N ASP A 275 -6.82 10.92 -1.48
CA ASP A 275 -5.49 10.88 -2.10
C ASP A 275 -4.39 10.66 -1.06
N VAL A 276 -3.53 9.68 -1.32
CA VAL A 276 -2.37 9.35 -0.48
C VAL A 276 -1.48 10.57 -0.26
N SER A 277 -1.23 11.37 -1.34
CA SER A 277 -0.38 12.56 -1.26
C SER A 277 -0.97 13.63 -0.35
N PHE A 278 -2.30 13.77 -0.36
CA PHE A 278 -3.02 14.67 0.55
C PHE A 278 -2.88 14.18 1.99
N LEU A 279 -3.23 12.93 2.26
CA LEU A 279 -3.22 12.37 3.62
C LEU A 279 -1.82 12.38 4.24
N MET A 280 -0.81 11.95 3.51
CA MET A 280 0.59 11.93 3.98
C MET A 280 1.11 13.34 4.20
N SER A 281 0.85 14.27 3.27
CA SER A 281 1.37 15.64 3.33
C SER A 281 0.76 16.46 4.46
N PHE A 282 -0.56 16.37 4.67
CA PHE A 282 -1.26 17.04 5.77
C PHE A 282 -0.99 16.33 7.09
N GLY A 283 -0.96 15.00 7.10
CA GLY A 283 -0.61 14.19 8.27
C GLY A 283 0.77 14.49 8.81
N ALA A 284 1.77 14.68 7.94
CA ALA A 284 3.12 15.05 8.35
C ALA A 284 3.15 16.40 9.12
N VAL A 285 2.45 17.42 8.62
CA VAL A 285 2.37 18.72 9.31
C VAL A 285 1.62 18.60 10.64
N LEU A 286 0.53 17.83 10.69
CA LEU A 286 -0.18 17.55 11.94
C LEU A 286 0.72 16.82 12.93
N GLY A 287 1.50 15.85 12.48
CA GLY A 287 2.49 15.15 13.29
C GLY A 287 3.51 16.09 13.92
N ILE A 288 4.07 17.02 13.12
CA ILE A 288 4.99 18.05 13.60
C ILE A 288 4.31 18.97 14.62
N CYS A 289 3.11 19.47 14.32
CA CYS A 289 2.43 20.45 15.19
C CYS A 289 1.90 19.85 16.49
N ILE A 290 1.46 18.58 16.47
CA ILE A 290 0.73 17.95 17.57
C ILE A 290 1.66 17.06 18.41
N LEU A 291 2.46 16.20 17.78
CA LEU A 291 3.26 15.18 18.46
C LEU A 291 4.67 15.66 18.82
N THR A 292 5.33 16.43 17.96
CA THR A 292 6.70 16.91 18.26
C THR A 292 6.80 17.64 19.61
N PRO A 293 5.87 18.54 20.01
CA PRO A 293 5.93 19.20 21.33
C PRO A 293 5.81 18.21 22.50
N VAL A 294 5.14 17.07 22.30
CA VAL A 294 5.01 16.03 23.34
C VAL A 294 6.35 15.35 23.61
N PHE A 295 7.11 15.06 22.55
CA PHE A 295 8.41 14.38 22.65
C PHE A 295 9.58 15.33 22.98
N SER A 296 9.53 16.59 22.49
CA SER A 296 10.58 17.58 22.75
C SER A 296 10.53 18.22 24.14
N GLY A 297 9.51 17.88 24.95
CA GLY A 297 9.40 18.39 26.33
C GLY A 297 9.12 19.88 26.46
N GLY A 298 8.55 20.52 25.44
CA GLY A 298 8.17 21.93 25.43
C GLY A 298 9.35 22.90 25.20
N CYS A 299 10.51 22.42 24.77
CA CYS A 299 11.67 23.27 24.47
C CYS A 299 11.54 24.09 23.19
N TRP A 300 10.56 23.78 22.32
CA TRP A 300 10.42 24.41 21.00
C TRP A 300 9.83 25.82 21.01
N GLU A 301 9.14 26.21 22.08
CA GLU A 301 8.52 27.54 22.14
C GLU A 301 9.51 28.67 22.45
N ARG A 302 10.77 28.36 22.79
CA ARG A 302 11.74 29.39 23.24
C ARG A 302 12.78 29.81 22.21
N ASP A 303 12.95 29.06 21.13
CA ASP A 303 14.03 29.30 20.15
C ASP A 303 13.48 29.68 18.75
N ALA A 304 12.24 30.17 18.67
CA ALA A 304 11.62 30.62 17.41
C ALA A 304 12.21 31.98 16.90
N ASP A 305 13.24 32.51 17.51
CA ASP A 305 13.97 33.62 16.96
C ASP A 305 15.00 33.12 15.95
N ALA A 306 14.53 32.89 14.71
CA ALA A 306 15.36 32.53 13.55
C ALA A 306 16.45 33.57 13.19
N GLU A 307 16.59 34.66 13.95
CA GLU A 307 17.71 35.61 13.84
C GLU A 307 19.03 35.07 14.45
N SER A 308 18.96 34.00 15.27
CA SER A 308 20.15 33.48 15.94
C SER A 308 21.02 32.58 15.06
N GLU A 309 20.47 31.95 14.02
CA GLU A 309 21.22 31.03 13.14
C GLU A 309 22.30 31.76 12.29
N VAL A 310 21.99 32.97 11.83
CA VAL A 310 22.94 33.74 11.01
C VAL A 310 24.04 34.34 11.86
N LYS A 311 23.78 34.61 13.15
CA LYS A 311 24.81 35.10 14.09
C LYS A 311 25.84 34.01 14.45
N GLY A 312 25.45 32.74 14.45
CA GLY A 312 26.36 31.61 14.75
C GLY A 312 27.53 31.49 13.76
N ILE A 313 27.23 31.48 12.45
CA ILE A 313 28.24 31.34 11.39
C ILE A 313 29.14 32.59 11.34
N SER A 314 28.58 33.79 11.50
CA SER A 314 29.38 35.03 11.52
C SER A 314 30.25 35.16 12.77
N THR A 315 29.79 34.63 13.90
CA THR A 315 30.56 34.56 15.14
C THR A 315 31.67 33.53 15.03
N TRP A 316 31.40 32.36 14.44
CA TRP A 316 32.39 31.33 14.18
C TRP A 316 33.49 31.82 13.21
N LEU A 317 33.10 32.46 12.11
CA LEU A 317 34.07 33.07 11.16
C LEU A 317 34.90 34.17 11.78
N ARG A 318 34.33 35.00 12.66
CA ARG A 318 35.10 36.01 13.42
C ARG A 318 36.05 35.35 14.40
N THR A 319 35.59 34.33 15.14
CA THR A 319 36.44 33.60 16.10
C THR A 319 37.58 32.89 15.39
N VAL A 320 37.38 32.34 14.19
CA VAL A 320 38.46 31.75 13.37
C VAL A 320 39.44 32.84 12.87
N ALA A 321 38.95 34.02 12.49
CA ALA A 321 39.76 35.11 12.06
C ALA A 321 40.63 35.71 13.22
N ASP A 322 40.04 35.80 14.41
CA ASP A 322 40.75 36.27 15.62
C ASP A 322 41.84 35.28 16.10
N ILE A 323 41.67 33.96 15.77
CA ILE A 323 42.64 32.93 16.14
C ILE A 323 43.88 32.94 15.25
N LEU A 324 43.73 33.34 14.01
CA LEU A 324 44.83 33.36 13.05
C LEU A 324 45.76 34.61 13.28
N GLY A 325 45.41 35.48 14.23
CA GLY A 325 46.01 36.83 14.36
C GLY A 325 46.82 37.15 15.60
N ASP A 326 46.94 36.37 16.73
CA ASP A 326 47.74 36.87 17.82
C ASP A 326 48.30 35.88 18.86
N SER A 327 49.27 36.38 19.59
CA SER A 327 50.38 35.84 20.35
C SER A 327 50.07 35.03 21.64
N ALA A 328 51.10 34.37 22.14
CA ALA A 328 51.17 33.34 23.16
C ALA A 328 50.69 33.66 24.60
N TYR A 329 50.37 34.89 24.93
CA TYR A 329 50.00 35.30 26.31
C TYR A 329 48.50 35.07 26.64
N GLU A 330 47.64 35.00 25.67
CA GLU A 330 46.17 34.81 25.89
C GLU A 330 45.70 33.37 25.89
N ARG A 331 46.52 32.37 25.65
CA ARG A 331 46.13 30.94 25.47
C ARG A 331 45.32 30.36 26.61
N ASN A 332 45.48 30.75 27.85
CA ASN A 332 44.71 30.19 28.96
C ASN A 332 43.29 30.77 29.08
N LYS A 333 43.11 32.07 28.81
CA LYS A 333 41.81 32.73 28.82
C LYS A 333 40.95 32.26 27.61
N TYR A 334 41.64 32.07 26.49
CA TYR A 334 41.03 31.50 25.27
C TYR A 334 40.61 30.06 25.47
N ARG A 335 41.37 29.24 26.20
CA ARG A 335 41.03 27.81 26.43
C ARG A 335 39.76 27.62 27.26
N GLU A 336 39.44 28.49 28.21
CA GLU A 336 38.16 28.51 28.91
C GLU A 336 37.01 29.04 28.03
N GLY A 337 37.29 30.07 27.21
CA GLY A 337 36.36 30.56 26.21
C GLY A 337 36.01 29.53 25.18
N TRP A 338 37.00 28.77 24.66
CA TRP A 338 36.81 27.69 23.70
C TRP A 338 35.97 26.54 24.29
N ARG A 339 36.21 26.18 25.54
CA ARG A 339 35.39 25.13 26.19
C ARG A 339 33.92 25.54 26.34
N LYS A 340 33.65 26.81 26.63
CA LYS A 340 32.29 27.35 26.71
C LYS A 340 31.65 27.42 25.35
N VAL A 341 32.34 27.94 24.34
CA VAL A 341 31.82 27.98 22.94
C VAL A 341 31.60 26.58 22.40
N ALA A 342 32.54 25.66 22.57
CA ALA A 342 32.39 24.28 22.15
C ALA A 342 31.24 23.59 22.88
N TYR A 343 31.08 23.84 24.20
CA TYR A 343 29.95 23.26 24.97
C TYR A 343 28.61 23.84 24.52
N GLU A 344 28.52 25.13 24.23
CA GLU A 344 27.29 25.75 23.71
C GLU A 344 26.96 25.24 22.31
N GLU A 345 27.94 25.07 21.42
CA GLU A 345 27.74 24.52 20.08
C GLU A 345 27.34 23.02 20.14
N ILE A 346 27.99 22.21 20.98
CA ILE A 346 27.61 20.83 21.20
C ILE A 346 26.17 20.76 21.77
N ARG A 347 25.84 21.61 22.74
CA ARG A 347 24.49 21.67 23.31
C ARG A 347 23.45 22.07 22.25
N ARG A 348 23.81 22.99 21.38
CA ARG A 348 22.99 23.46 20.25
C ARG A 348 22.80 22.32 19.25
N MET A 349 23.88 21.64 18.87
CA MET A 349 23.85 20.48 17.97
C MET A 349 22.99 19.35 18.55
N VAL A 350 23.14 19.02 19.84
CA VAL A 350 22.31 18.02 20.53
C VAL A 350 20.84 18.46 20.57
N SER A 351 20.55 19.76 20.73
CA SER A 351 19.16 20.27 20.68
C SER A 351 18.55 20.13 19.29
N VAL A 352 19.30 20.45 18.24
CA VAL A 352 18.87 20.29 16.84
C VAL A 352 18.60 18.81 16.52
N VAL A 353 19.52 17.92 16.89
CA VAL A 353 19.36 16.47 16.70
C VAL A 353 18.12 15.94 17.45
N LYS A 354 17.94 16.34 18.71
CA LYS A 354 16.75 15.98 19.50
C LYS A 354 15.45 16.52 18.88
N GLY A 355 15.48 17.74 18.38
CA GLY A 355 14.35 18.36 17.68
C GLY A 355 14.00 17.62 16.39
N GLY A 356 15.00 17.32 15.57
CA GLY A 356 14.87 16.58 14.33
C GLY A 356 14.35 15.16 14.56
N PHE A 357 14.89 14.46 15.57
CA PHE A 357 14.41 13.13 15.97
C PHE A 357 12.94 13.16 16.42
N ALA A 358 12.58 14.09 17.30
CA ALA A 358 11.21 14.25 17.77
C ALA A 358 10.22 14.58 16.63
N ALA A 359 10.66 15.40 15.67
CA ALA A 359 9.88 15.73 14.50
C ALA A 359 9.69 14.51 13.59
N SER A 360 10.75 13.75 13.29
CA SER A 360 10.67 12.53 12.48
C SER A 360 9.75 11.48 13.11
N VAL A 361 9.91 11.23 14.41
CA VAL A 361 9.01 10.34 15.17
C VAL A 361 7.57 10.85 15.13
N GLY A 362 7.35 12.14 15.33
CA GLY A 362 6.00 12.73 15.30
C GLY A 362 5.33 12.60 13.94
N VAL A 363 6.07 12.80 12.85
CA VAL A 363 5.58 12.60 11.48
C VAL A 363 5.21 11.13 11.26
N ILE A 364 6.16 10.23 11.51
CA ILE A 364 5.97 8.79 11.26
C ILE A 364 4.77 8.27 12.05
N LEU A 365 4.69 8.55 13.34
CA LEU A 365 3.58 8.09 14.18
C LEU A 365 2.22 8.63 13.71
N PHE A 366 2.17 9.88 13.25
CA PHE A 366 0.89 10.43 12.79
C PHE A 366 0.49 9.88 11.43
N THR A 367 1.45 9.60 10.56
CA THR A 367 1.19 9.07 9.21
C THR A 367 1.16 7.54 9.13
N LEU A 368 1.55 6.84 10.20
CA LEU A 368 1.66 5.38 10.24
C LEU A 368 0.38 4.64 9.78
N PRO A 369 -0.84 5.00 10.24
CA PRO A 369 -2.04 4.31 9.77
C PRO A 369 -2.29 4.52 8.27
N VAL A 370 -1.99 5.70 7.74
CA VAL A 370 -2.10 6.00 6.30
C VAL A 370 -1.05 5.19 5.52
N GLN A 371 0.17 5.12 6.02
CA GLN A 371 1.24 4.35 5.41
C GLN A 371 0.86 2.86 5.35
N LEU A 372 0.38 2.28 6.44
CA LEU A 372 -0.05 0.88 6.47
C LEU A 372 -1.30 0.62 5.61
N TRP A 373 -2.19 1.59 5.47
CA TRP A 373 -3.39 1.43 4.65
C TRP A 373 -3.07 1.33 3.15
N PHE A 374 -2.02 2.04 2.67
CA PHE A 374 -1.69 2.12 1.26
C PHE A 374 -0.42 1.36 0.85
N PHE A 375 0.52 1.17 1.76
CA PHE A 375 1.82 0.56 1.46
C PHE A 375 2.08 -0.73 2.23
N TYR A 376 1.29 -1.04 3.28
CA TYR A 376 1.32 -2.30 4.03
C TYR A 376 2.60 -2.57 4.82
N GLU A 377 3.59 -1.68 4.77
CA GLU A 377 4.94 -1.87 5.27
C GLU A 377 5.41 -0.72 6.15
N ILE A 378 6.29 -1.04 7.09
CA ILE A 378 6.98 -0.08 7.96
C ILE A 378 8.48 -0.19 7.72
N PRO A 379 9.14 0.83 7.12
CA PRO A 379 10.59 0.89 7.07
C PRO A 379 11.13 1.29 8.45
N LEU A 380 11.67 0.32 9.21
CA LEU A 380 12.02 0.50 10.62
C LEU A 380 13.14 1.53 10.83
N TYR A 381 14.07 1.63 9.89
CA TYR A 381 15.21 2.54 9.99
C TYR A 381 14.96 3.95 9.43
N SER A 382 13.77 4.22 8.92
CA SER A 382 13.42 5.50 8.29
C SER A 382 13.62 6.72 9.21
N VAL A 383 13.41 6.58 10.53
CA VAL A 383 13.68 7.65 11.51
C VAL A 383 15.14 8.04 11.50
N LEU A 384 16.05 7.05 11.51
CA LEU A 384 17.49 7.27 11.50
C LEU A 384 17.96 7.84 10.16
N LEU A 385 17.45 7.29 9.06
CA LEU A 385 17.74 7.79 7.72
C LEU A 385 17.31 9.24 7.55
N ASN A 386 16.11 9.59 8.00
CA ASN A 386 15.63 10.97 7.97
C ASN A 386 16.54 11.92 8.77
N LEU A 387 17.04 11.48 9.91
CA LEU A 387 17.96 12.27 10.73
C LEU A 387 19.30 12.53 10.03
N LEU A 388 19.77 11.57 9.22
CA LEU A 388 21.02 11.69 8.46
C LEU A 388 20.81 12.48 7.17
N VAL A 389 19.75 12.22 6.41
CA VAL A 389 19.55 12.73 5.05
C VAL A 389 18.96 14.15 5.04
N LEU A 390 17.92 14.42 5.87
CA LEU A 390 17.22 15.71 5.83
C LEU A 390 18.09 16.96 6.08
N PRO A 391 19.13 16.95 6.95
CA PRO A 391 19.97 18.13 7.13
C PRO A 391 20.69 18.58 5.86
N PHE A 392 21.08 17.65 5.00
CA PHE A 392 21.82 17.94 3.76
C PHE A 392 20.90 18.28 2.58
N MET A 393 19.59 17.98 2.68
CA MET A 393 18.63 18.31 1.61
C MET A 393 18.61 19.79 1.25
N SER A 394 18.76 20.67 2.25
CA SER A 394 18.82 22.11 2.00
C SER A 394 20.07 22.50 1.19
N ALA A 395 21.18 21.79 1.39
CA ALA A 395 22.41 22.02 0.63
C ALA A 395 22.26 21.52 -0.81
N VAL A 396 21.71 20.32 -1.00
CA VAL A 396 21.43 19.75 -2.33
C VAL A 396 20.50 20.65 -3.15
N VAL A 397 19.40 21.13 -2.56
CA VAL A 397 18.49 22.04 -3.27
C VAL A 397 19.16 23.37 -3.60
N ALA A 398 19.95 23.94 -2.66
CA ALA A 398 20.65 25.18 -2.89
C ALA A 398 21.78 25.02 -3.93
N GLY A 399 22.55 23.93 -3.85
CA GLY A 399 23.60 23.57 -4.79
C GLY A 399 23.06 23.37 -6.19
N GLY A 400 21.96 22.60 -6.32
CA GLY A 400 21.28 22.40 -7.59
C GLY A 400 20.77 23.70 -8.23
N ILE A 401 20.22 24.62 -7.44
CA ILE A 401 19.83 25.95 -7.96
C ILE A 401 21.05 26.76 -8.39
N LEU A 402 22.15 26.73 -7.63
CA LEU A 402 23.38 27.44 -7.97
C LEU A 402 24.08 26.86 -9.20
N SER A 403 24.03 25.53 -9.40
CA SER A 403 24.64 24.84 -10.53
C SER A 403 23.96 25.19 -11.87
N LEU A 404 22.70 25.68 -11.84
CA LEU A 404 22.01 26.21 -13.01
C LEU A 404 22.62 27.52 -13.55
N ILE A 405 23.39 28.25 -12.71
CA ILE A 405 24.05 29.50 -13.13
C ILE A 405 25.28 29.15 -13.97
N PRO A 406 25.41 29.70 -15.20
CA PRO A 406 26.58 29.47 -16.03
C PRO A 406 27.88 29.77 -15.29
N GLY A 407 28.83 28.84 -15.34
CA GLY A 407 30.14 28.95 -14.66
C GLY A 407 30.15 28.39 -13.21
N LEU A 408 29.02 28.10 -12.60
CA LEU A 408 28.95 27.51 -11.26
C LEU A 408 28.63 26.00 -11.27
N GLY A 409 28.70 25.31 -12.42
CA GLY A 409 28.46 23.89 -12.54
C GLY A 409 29.30 23.00 -11.61
N ILE A 410 30.49 23.48 -11.20
CA ILE A 410 31.34 22.76 -10.23
C ILE A 410 30.66 22.54 -8.88
N VAL A 411 29.67 23.35 -8.50
CA VAL A 411 28.88 23.14 -7.28
C VAL A 411 28.09 21.85 -7.36
N GLY A 412 27.66 21.45 -8.57
CA GLY A 412 26.96 20.18 -8.82
C GLY A 412 27.77 18.95 -8.42
N THR A 413 29.13 19.03 -8.44
CA THR A 413 29.99 17.91 -7.97
C THR A 413 29.77 17.61 -6.49
N VAL A 414 29.53 18.66 -5.67
CA VAL A 414 29.24 18.48 -4.24
C VAL A 414 27.87 17.82 -4.07
N ASP A 415 26.89 18.21 -4.87
CA ASP A 415 25.56 17.59 -4.84
C ASP A 415 25.62 16.12 -5.27
N CYS A 416 26.38 15.77 -6.32
CA CYS A 416 26.63 14.39 -6.72
C CYS A 416 27.21 13.56 -5.57
N LEU A 417 28.19 14.11 -4.83
CA LEU A 417 28.80 13.42 -3.68
C LEU A 417 27.75 13.17 -2.56
N ILE A 418 26.87 14.14 -2.30
CA ILE A 418 25.81 13.99 -1.31
C ILE A 418 24.76 12.97 -1.77
N LEU A 419 24.37 12.99 -3.05
CA LEU A 419 23.41 12.04 -3.61
C LEU A 419 23.97 10.61 -3.60
N TRP A 420 25.24 10.43 -4.04
CA TRP A 420 25.94 9.16 -3.91
C TRP A 420 25.97 8.67 -2.46
N TRP A 421 26.25 9.55 -1.48
CA TRP A 421 26.21 9.19 -0.06
C TRP A 421 24.81 8.78 0.39
N TYR A 422 23.74 9.41 -0.15
CA TYR A 422 22.36 8.99 0.14
C TYR A 422 22.07 7.58 -0.35
N GLU A 423 22.48 7.26 -1.58
CA GLU A 423 22.32 5.92 -2.14
C GLU A 423 23.09 4.89 -1.29
N TRP A 424 24.36 5.15 -1.04
CA TRP A 424 25.20 4.26 -0.25
C TRP A 424 24.62 3.97 1.14
N ILE A 425 24.13 4.99 1.85
CA ILE A 425 23.55 4.79 3.17
C ILE A 425 22.23 4.02 3.10
N CYS A 426 21.40 4.27 2.07
CA CYS A 426 20.15 3.56 1.85
C CYS A 426 20.38 2.09 1.53
N GLU A 427 21.39 1.75 0.72
CA GLU A 427 21.78 0.36 0.46
C GLU A 427 22.18 -0.33 1.76
N ARG A 428 23.10 0.27 2.53
CA ARG A 428 23.56 -0.30 3.81
C ARG A 428 22.42 -0.51 4.82
N PHE A 429 21.49 0.43 4.93
CA PHE A 429 20.33 0.28 5.81
C PHE A 429 19.29 -0.70 5.26
N GLY A 430 19.16 -0.79 3.94
CA GLY A 430 18.27 -1.74 3.27
C GLY A 430 18.69 -3.21 3.39
N GLU A 431 20.00 -3.47 3.62
CA GLU A 431 20.57 -4.81 3.85
C GLU A 431 20.45 -5.25 5.33
N LEU A 432 20.13 -4.33 6.24
CA LEU A 432 20.02 -4.67 7.66
C LEU A 432 18.80 -5.59 7.93
N PRO A 433 18.93 -6.55 8.86
CA PRO A 433 17.81 -7.41 9.22
C PRO A 433 16.60 -6.61 9.68
N GLY A 434 15.43 -6.91 9.11
CA GLY A 434 14.20 -6.22 9.45
C GLY A 434 14.13 -4.78 8.92
N ALA A 435 14.85 -4.43 7.85
CA ALA A 435 14.80 -3.09 7.25
C ALA A 435 13.37 -2.68 6.89
N VAL A 436 12.60 -3.63 6.40
CA VAL A 436 11.17 -3.46 6.09
C VAL A 436 10.36 -4.49 6.86
N TRP A 437 9.37 -4.03 7.62
CA TRP A 437 8.43 -4.90 8.31
C TRP A 437 7.10 -4.90 7.56
N CYS A 438 6.77 -6.01 6.90
CA CYS A 438 5.48 -6.23 6.26
C CYS A 438 4.42 -6.55 7.33
N VAL A 439 3.48 -5.65 7.51
CA VAL A 439 2.44 -5.71 8.55
C VAL A 439 1.09 -6.13 7.98
N GLY A 440 0.80 -5.70 6.76
CA GLY A 440 -0.49 -5.81 6.13
C GLY A 440 -1.38 -4.58 6.33
N GLN A 441 -2.59 -4.66 5.79
CA GLN A 441 -3.58 -3.60 5.87
C GLN A 441 -4.33 -3.65 7.19
N PRO A 442 -4.28 -2.60 8.03
CA PRO A 442 -5.03 -2.58 9.28
C PRO A 442 -6.54 -2.43 9.03
N GLU A 443 -7.34 -3.00 9.91
CA GLU A 443 -8.78 -2.82 9.89
C GLU A 443 -9.18 -1.38 10.26
N ARG A 444 -10.31 -0.89 9.73
CA ARG A 444 -10.78 0.50 9.95
C ARG A 444 -10.94 0.84 11.43
N TRP A 445 -11.39 -0.12 12.25
CA TRP A 445 -11.55 0.09 13.69
C TRP A 445 -10.19 0.24 14.41
N GLN A 446 -9.13 -0.45 13.96
CA GLN A 446 -7.77 -0.33 14.49
C GLN A 446 -7.25 1.11 14.26
N ILE A 447 -7.45 1.64 13.06
CA ILE A 447 -7.10 3.02 12.71
C ILE A 447 -7.85 4.02 13.59
N ALA A 448 -9.16 3.82 13.78
CA ALA A 448 -9.97 4.67 14.62
C ALA A 448 -9.51 4.66 16.09
N CYS A 449 -9.24 3.47 16.64
CA CYS A 449 -8.71 3.30 17.99
C CYS A 449 -7.32 3.92 18.15
N TYR A 450 -6.45 3.79 17.15
CA TYR A 450 -5.11 4.37 17.14
C TYR A 450 -5.17 5.90 17.24
N TYR A 451 -5.93 6.57 16.37
CA TYR A 451 -6.07 8.03 16.44
C TYR A 451 -6.79 8.51 17.68
N ALA A 452 -7.79 7.78 18.19
CA ALA A 452 -8.43 8.08 19.48
C ALA A 452 -7.43 7.98 20.63
N GLY A 453 -6.56 6.96 20.63
CA GLY A 453 -5.49 6.80 21.60
C GLY A 453 -4.46 7.94 21.55
N ILE A 454 -4.00 8.35 20.36
CA ILE A 454 -3.13 9.52 20.19
C ILE A 454 -3.81 10.78 20.71
N PHE A 455 -5.08 10.98 20.37
CA PHE A 455 -5.85 12.13 20.86
C PHE A 455 -5.90 12.16 22.39
N LEU A 456 -6.23 11.05 23.03
CA LEU A 456 -6.25 10.92 24.49
C LEU A 456 -4.87 11.16 25.12
N LEU A 457 -3.80 10.68 24.49
CA LEU A 457 -2.42 10.89 24.95
C LEU A 457 -2.04 12.38 24.94
N VAL A 458 -2.39 13.09 23.87
CA VAL A 458 -2.04 14.52 23.70
C VAL A 458 -2.93 15.42 24.57
N PHE A 459 -4.25 15.23 24.50
CA PHE A 459 -5.20 16.13 25.17
C PHE A 459 -5.48 15.72 26.62
N GLY A 460 -5.42 14.44 26.93
CA GLY A 460 -5.53 13.93 28.31
C GLY A 460 -4.44 14.50 29.20
N ARG A 461 -3.20 14.57 28.70
CA ARG A 461 -2.09 15.21 29.40
C ARG A 461 -2.35 16.70 29.68
N LYS A 462 -2.80 17.45 28.66
CA LYS A 462 -3.15 18.88 28.83
C LYS A 462 -4.29 19.06 29.83
N TYR A 463 -5.26 18.16 29.82
CA TYR A 463 -6.38 18.19 30.76
C TYR A 463 -5.93 17.91 32.20
N VAL A 464 -5.10 16.89 32.42
CA VAL A 464 -4.53 16.56 33.74
C VAL A 464 -3.66 17.70 34.27
N GLU A 465 -2.85 18.34 33.42
CA GLU A 465 -2.04 19.51 33.80
C GLU A 465 -2.92 20.71 34.18
N ALA A 466 -4.00 20.95 33.42
CA ALA A 466 -4.96 22.00 33.72
C ALA A 466 -5.76 21.71 35.00
N TRP A 467 -6.12 20.45 35.23
CA TRP A 467 -6.82 20.03 36.47
C TRP A 467 -5.91 20.15 37.69
N LYS A 468 -4.64 19.71 37.62
CA LYS A 468 -3.65 19.91 38.69
C LYS A 468 -3.42 21.37 39.01
N LYS A 469 -3.41 22.26 38.02
CA LYS A 469 -3.30 23.69 38.24
C LYS A 469 -4.54 24.28 38.97
N ARG A 470 -5.74 23.75 38.71
CA ARG A 470 -6.97 24.15 39.43
C ARG A 470 -6.97 23.67 40.89
N GLY A 471 -6.47 22.49 41.17
CA GLY A 471 -6.37 21.95 42.53
C GLY A 471 -5.42 22.74 43.45
N THR A 472 -4.37 23.35 42.85
CA THR A 472 -3.39 24.16 43.62
C THR A 472 -3.86 25.59 43.93
N TYR A 473 -4.91 26.06 43.29
CA TYR A 473 -5.54 27.39 43.59
C TYR A 473 -6.66 27.33 44.62
N GLY A 474 -6.99 26.13 45.14
CA GLY A 474 -8.08 25.93 46.12
C GLY A 474 -7.71 26.14 47.60
N GLU A 475 -6.42 26.35 47.93
CA GLU A 475 -5.97 26.48 49.33
C GLU A 475 -5.46 27.87 49.75
N GLU A 476 -5.54 28.89 48.89
CA GLU A 476 -5.28 30.27 49.35
C GLU A 476 -6.65 31.01 49.49
N ASN A 477 -7.14 31.11 50.72
CA ASN A 477 -8.23 31.97 51.16
C ASN A 477 -8.01 33.42 50.68
N VAL A 478 -8.80 33.89 49.73
CA VAL A 478 -9.03 35.31 49.49
C VAL A 478 -10.50 35.59 49.59
N PRO A 479 -10.98 36.45 50.50
CA PRO A 479 -12.36 36.80 50.63
C PRO A 479 -12.80 37.80 49.56
N GLY A 480 -13.91 37.52 48.96
CA GLY A 480 -14.83 38.54 48.43
C GLY A 480 -14.57 39.03 47.00
N ASP A 481 -15.61 38.73 46.22
CA ASP A 481 -16.12 39.49 45.08
C ASP A 481 -15.84 39.01 43.65
N ARG A 482 -16.99 38.72 43.04
CA ARG A 482 -17.40 38.73 41.65
C ARG A 482 -17.54 37.38 40.95
N LEU A 483 -18.78 36.92 41.08
CA LEU A 483 -19.40 36.11 39.99
C LEU A 483 -19.20 36.83 38.65
N HIS A 484 -18.62 36.15 37.66
CA HIS A 484 -19.15 36.20 36.29
C HIS A 484 -18.44 35.19 35.37
N SER A 485 -19.26 34.48 34.67
CA SER A 485 -19.10 33.77 33.39
C SER A 485 -18.31 32.44 33.36
N ALA A 486 -19.05 31.38 33.38
CA ALA A 486 -18.68 30.09 32.84
C ALA A 486 -18.24 30.27 31.39
N ARG A 487 -16.93 30.08 31.12
CA ARG A 487 -16.40 30.00 29.75
C ARG A 487 -16.10 28.55 29.40
N THR A 488 -16.66 28.14 28.29
CA THR A 488 -16.54 26.82 27.67
C THR A 488 -15.08 26.41 27.38
N PRO A 489 -14.75 25.10 27.34
CA PRO A 489 -13.39 24.57 27.21
C PRO A 489 -12.63 24.98 25.94
N TRP A 490 -13.31 25.47 24.94
CA TRP A 490 -12.74 25.85 23.64
C TRP A 490 -11.89 27.14 23.64
N CYS A 491 -12.03 28.00 24.65
CA CYS A 491 -11.29 29.26 24.74
C CYS A 491 -9.85 29.13 25.23
N LEU A 492 -9.41 27.92 25.67
CA LEU A 492 -8.05 27.67 26.19
C LEU A 492 -7.02 27.33 25.12
N ILE A 493 -7.45 27.09 23.90
CA ILE A 493 -6.58 26.68 22.80
C ILE A 493 -5.94 27.90 22.07
N THR A 494 -6.51 29.11 22.23
CA THR A 494 -6.15 30.26 21.38
C THR A 494 -5.50 31.45 22.06
N ARG A 495 -5.14 31.42 23.34
CA ARG A 495 -4.45 32.55 23.99
C ARG A 495 -3.03 32.26 24.37
N GLY A 496 -2.11 32.85 23.62
CA GLY A 496 -0.72 33.06 24.02
C GLY A 496 -0.66 33.74 25.38
N ALA A 497 0.21 33.26 26.22
CA ALA A 497 0.39 33.67 27.58
C ALA A 497 0.77 35.17 27.72
N ASP A 498 0.08 35.84 28.63
CA ASP A 498 0.40 37.19 29.10
C ASP A 498 1.78 37.16 29.77
N GLU A 499 2.71 37.99 29.28
CA GLU A 499 4.12 38.03 29.63
C GLU A 499 4.43 38.70 31.01
N SER A 500 3.44 39.24 31.66
CA SER A 500 3.67 40.11 32.84
C SER A 500 3.78 39.36 34.20
N ILE A 501 3.59 38.03 34.26
CA ILE A 501 3.65 37.28 35.54
C ILE A 501 4.95 36.44 35.68
N ARG A 502 5.87 36.53 34.72
CA ARG A 502 7.03 35.62 34.61
C ARG A 502 8.26 35.93 35.44
N ASN A 503 8.35 37.09 36.07
CA ASN A 503 9.63 37.53 36.63
C ASN A 503 9.84 37.33 38.14
N ARG A 504 8.99 36.56 38.86
CA ARG A 504 9.12 36.50 40.32
C ARG A 504 9.33 35.17 41.02
N LYS A 505 9.59 34.07 40.33
CA LYS A 505 9.93 32.77 41.01
C LYS A 505 10.90 31.88 40.19
N ARG A 506 12.14 32.42 40.01
CA ARG A 506 13.15 31.66 39.22
C ARG A 506 14.12 30.79 40.02
N ASP A 507 14.24 30.91 41.35
CA ASP A 507 15.42 30.40 42.04
C ASP A 507 15.23 29.17 42.97
N CYS A 508 14.03 28.55 43.10
CA CYS A 508 13.88 27.40 44.01
C CYS A 508 13.24 26.15 43.46
N LYS A 509 13.05 25.98 42.15
CA LYS A 509 12.33 24.80 41.59
C LYS A 509 13.07 23.97 40.53
N GLY A 510 14.36 24.20 40.31
CA GLY A 510 15.11 23.48 39.26
C GLY A 510 15.26 21.95 39.49
N GLU A 511 15.45 21.52 40.68
CA GLU A 511 15.80 20.12 40.98
C GLU A 511 14.60 19.18 41.18
N MET A 512 13.46 19.70 41.63
CA MET A 512 12.27 18.86 41.88
C MET A 512 11.44 18.56 40.63
N MET A 513 11.67 19.31 39.53
CA MET A 513 10.91 19.15 38.28
C MET A 513 11.44 18.04 37.36
N HIS A 514 12.67 17.60 37.53
CA HIS A 514 13.27 16.52 36.71
C HIS A 514 12.83 15.12 37.16
N ARG A 515 12.54 14.93 38.44
CA ARG A 515 12.24 13.60 39.02
C ARG A 515 10.83 13.07 38.65
N ASN A 516 9.89 13.92 38.26
CA ASN A 516 8.52 13.53 37.89
C ASN A 516 8.29 13.33 36.38
N ARG A 517 9.28 13.57 35.51
CA ARG A 517 9.11 13.43 34.05
C ARG A 517 9.31 12.03 33.52
N VAL A 518 10.16 11.23 34.16
CA VAL A 518 10.53 9.87 33.74
C VAL A 518 9.31 8.91 33.71
N PRO A 519 8.48 8.82 34.77
CA PRO A 519 7.35 7.89 34.75
C PRO A 519 6.28 8.26 33.69
N HIS A 520 6.12 9.54 33.39
CA HIS A 520 5.16 9.97 32.34
C HIS A 520 5.69 9.66 30.93
N LEU A 521 6.99 9.75 30.70
CA LEU A 521 7.61 9.35 29.44
C LEU A 521 7.48 7.84 29.23
N ILE A 522 7.76 7.05 30.25
CA ILE A 522 7.61 5.58 30.22
C ILE A 522 6.14 5.22 29.91
N ALA A 523 5.18 5.84 30.60
CA ALA A 523 3.76 5.58 30.34
C ALA A 523 3.36 5.95 28.90
N ALA A 524 3.85 7.08 28.37
CA ALA A 524 3.59 7.48 26.99
C ALA A 524 4.19 6.49 25.99
N VAL A 525 5.41 6.01 26.22
CA VAL A 525 6.06 5.00 25.37
C VAL A 525 5.31 3.66 25.44
N MET A 526 4.85 3.25 26.63
CA MET A 526 4.06 2.02 26.78
C MET A 526 2.71 2.11 26.07
N ILE A 527 1.99 3.23 26.22
CA ILE A 527 0.72 3.47 25.51
C ILE A 527 0.96 3.46 23.99
N LEU A 528 2.01 4.11 23.53
CA LEU A 528 2.36 4.15 22.12
C LEU A 528 2.70 2.75 21.60
N GLY A 529 3.48 1.97 22.33
CA GLY A 529 3.77 0.58 21.99
C GLY A 529 2.49 -0.27 21.92
N LEU A 530 1.55 -0.07 22.85
CA LEU A 530 0.24 -0.73 22.81
C LEU A 530 -0.57 -0.32 21.57
N LEU A 531 -0.58 0.97 21.22
CA LEU A 531 -1.30 1.49 20.05
C LEU A 531 -0.68 0.98 18.74
N ILE A 532 0.64 0.90 18.66
CA ILE A 532 1.33 0.30 17.52
C ILE A 532 1.00 -1.20 17.47
N GLY A 533 1.10 -1.91 18.56
CA GLY A 533 0.74 -3.33 18.64
C GLY A 533 -0.73 -3.60 18.26
N LEU A 534 -1.65 -2.70 18.65
CA LEU A 534 -3.04 -2.76 18.20
C LEU A 534 -3.16 -2.55 16.69
N LEU A 535 -2.43 -1.59 16.13
CA LEU A 535 -2.48 -1.25 14.71
C LEU A 535 -1.85 -2.33 13.83
N THR A 536 -0.76 -2.96 14.31
CA THR A 536 -0.02 -4.00 13.59
C THR A 536 -0.48 -5.42 13.90
N GLY A 537 -1.38 -5.58 14.88
CA GLY A 537 -1.93 -6.88 15.28
C GLY A 537 -2.84 -7.45 14.20
N ASN A 538 -2.56 -8.67 13.77
CA ASN A 538 -3.50 -9.43 12.95
C ASN A 538 -4.50 -10.13 13.85
N PHE A 539 -5.73 -9.60 13.93
CA PHE A 539 -6.82 -10.14 14.74
C PHE A 539 -7.71 -11.09 13.94
N ASP A 540 -7.39 -11.31 12.67
CA ASP A 540 -8.08 -12.30 11.85
C ASP A 540 -7.62 -13.71 12.27
N CYS A 541 -8.52 -14.44 12.89
CA CYS A 541 -8.23 -15.76 13.48
C CYS A 541 -8.61 -16.92 12.56
N GLY A 542 -9.16 -16.64 11.36
CA GLY A 542 -9.64 -17.63 10.39
C GLY A 542 -8.55 -18.09 9.42
N SER A 543 -8.66 -19.34 8.95
CA SER A 543 -7.97 -19.75 7.72
C SER A 543 -8.73 -19.18 6.52
N ARG A 544 -8.02 -18.98 5.40
CA ARG A 544 -8.59 -18.32 4.23
C ARG A 544 -8.06 -18.94 2.94
N VAL A 545 -8.93 -19.02 1.94
CA VAL A 545 -8.54 -19.38 0.58
C VAL A 545 -9.02 -18.28 -0.36
N THR A 546 -8.12 -17.69 -1.11
CA THR A 546 -8.43 -16.60 -2.03
C THR A 546 -8.05 -16.99 -3.45
N PHE A 547 -9.03 -16.97 -4.33
CA PHE A 547 -8.88 -17.07 -5.78
C PHE A 547 -8.72 -15.66 -6.31
N LEU A 548 -7.54 -15.34 -6.81
CA LEU A 548 -7.19 -14.00 -7.31
C LEU A 548 -7.81 -13.77 -8.69
N ASP A 549 -8.25 -12.57 -8.98
CA ASP A 549 -8.55 -12.14 -10.35
C ASP A 549 -7.25 -11.75 -11.06
N VAL A 550 -6.63 -12.72 -11.67
CA VAL A 550 -5.42 -12.54 -12.51
C VAL A 550 -5.75 -12.21 -13.96
N GLY A 551 -7.05 -12.14 -14.30
CA GLY A 551 -7.53 -12.12 -15.67
C GLY A 551 -7.67 -13.54 -16.22
N GLN A 552 -7.14 -13.79 -17.43
CA GLN A 552 -7.14 -15.15 -17.98
C GLN A 552 -5.94 -15.92 -17.43
N GLY A 553 -6.21 -16.83 -16.49
CA GLY A 553 -5.22 -17.60 -15.75
C GLY A 553 -5.67 -17.95 -14.34
N ASP A 554 -4.79 -18.51 -13.55
CA ASP A 554 -5.03 -18.93 -12.17
C ASP A 554 -4.07 -18.26 -11.18
N GLY A 555 -4.56 -18.06 -9.95
CA GLY A 555 -3.76 -17.63 -8.82
C GLY A 555 -4.56 -17.88 -7.54
N ILE A 556 -4.09 -18.79 -6.68
CA ILE A 556 -4.84 -19.20 -5.48
C ILE A 556 -3.91 -19.13 -4.28
N VAL A 557 -4.31 -18.38 -3.26
CA VAL A 557 -3.55 -18.24 -2.00
C VAL A 557 -4.34 -18.89 -0.86
N VAL A 558 -3.68 -19.81 -0.16
CA VAL A 558 -4.22 -20.46 1.05
C VAL A 558 -3.48 -19.93 2.26
N GLU A 559 -4.18 -19.20 3.10
CA GLU A 559 -3.67 -18.62 4.34
C GLU A 559 -4.11 -19.46 5.54
N THR A 560 -3.16 -19.88 6.37
CA THR A 560 -3.41 -20.57 7.63
C THR A 560 -2.74 -19.85 8.79
N GLY A 561 -3.00 -20.24 10.01
CA GLY A 561 -2.28 -19.68 11.15
C GLY A 561 -0.81 -20.11 11.25
N GLN A 562 -0.36 -20.99 10.36
CA GLN A 562 1.01 -21.49 10.29
C GLN A 562 1.82 -20.86 9.16
N GLY A 563 1.16 -20.30 8.15
CA GLY A 563 1.79 -19.69 6.99
C GLY A 563 0.85 -19.63 5.78
N ALA A 564 1.37 -19.22 4.65
CA ALA A 564 0.64 -19.12 3.40
C ALA A 564 1.24 -20.05 2.35
N TYR A 565 0.37 -20.51 1.45
CA TYR A 565 0.71 -21.35 0.31
C TYR A 565 0.13 -20.72 -0.95
N LEU A 566 0.87 -20.78 -2.04
CA LEU A 566 0.46 -20.29 -3.35
C LEU A 566 0.28 -21.47 -4.31
N PHE A 567 -0.86 -21.52 -5.02
CA PHE A 567 -1.12 -22.48 -6.09
C PHE A 567 -1.33 -21.69 -7.36
N ASP A 568 -0.44 -21.84 -8.29
CA ASP A 568 -0.35 -21.09 -9.52
C ASP A 568 -0.34 -19.56 -9.30
N CYS A 569 0.17 -18.83 -10.20
CA CYS A 569 -0.04 -17.41 -10.37
C CYS A 569 0.42 -17.02 -11.76
N GLY A 570 -0.52 -16.89 -12.68
CA GLY A 570 -0.18 -16.55 -14.04
C GLY A 570 -1.33 -15.88 -14.79
N SER A 571 -1.03 -15.29 -15.95
CA SER A 571 -2.02 -14.67 -16.80
C SER A 571 -1.52 -14.49 -18.24
N THR A 572 -2.38 -14.81 -19.21
CA THR A 572 -2.16 -14.47 -20.62
C THR A 572 -2.75 -13.10 -20.99
N SER A 573 -3.63 -12.53 -20.17
CA SER A 573 -4.32 -11.26 -20.47
C SER A 573 -3.73 -10.05 -19.75
N ARG A 574 -2.97 -10.24 -18.67
CA ARG A 574 -2.31 -9.19 -17.89
C ARG A 574 -0.82 -9.44 -17.84
N LYS A 575 -0.01 -8.39 -17.98
CA LYS A 575 1.45 -8.46 -17.82
C LYS A 575 1.86 -8.14 -16.39
N ASN A 576 3.02 -8.66 -15.98
CA ASN A 576 3.63 -8.41 -14.68
C ASN A 576 2.65 -8.69 -13.53
N ILE A 577 2.05 -9.88 -13.58
CA ILE A 577 0.99 -10.28 -12.64
C ILE A 577 1.56 -10.47 -11.21
N GLY A 578 2.81 -10.90 -11.13
CA GLY A 578 3.53 -11.00 -9.87
C GLY A 578 3.67 -9.64 -9.19
N GLU A 579 4.13 -8.62 -9.94
CA GLU A 579 4.34 -7.28 -9.40
C GLU A 579 3.03 -6.54 -9.09
N TYR A 580 2.02 -6.64 -9.96
CA TYR A 580 0.82 -5.80 -9.85
C TYR A 580 -0.37 -6.45 -9.15
N VAL A 581 -0.40 -7.78 -9.00
CA VAL A 581 -1.48 -8.51 -8.33
C VAL A 581 -0.97 -9.30 -7.12
N LEU A 582 0.00 -10.23 -7.32
CA LEU A 582 0.47 -11.13 -6.26
C LEU A 582 1.17 -10.37 -5.13
N LYS A 583 2.19 -9.57 -5.44
CA LYS A 583 2.96 -8.78 -4.47
C LYS A 583 2.05 -7.85 -3.63
N PRO A 584 1.16 -7.03 -4.24
CA PRO A 584 0.25 -6.20 -3.46
C PRO A 584 -0.72 -6.99 -2.59
N TYR A 585 -1.23 -8.13 -3.09
CA TYR A 585 -2.08 -9.02 -2.31
C TYR A 585 -1.36 -9.54 -1.07
N LEU A 586 -0.18 -10.17 -1.25
CA LEU A 586 0.60 -10.75 -0.16
C LEU A 586 0.97 -9.68 0.88
N LYS A 587 1.44 -8.51 0.42
CA LYS A 587 1.77 -7.39 1.30
C LYS A 587 0.55 -6.86 2.05
N SER A 588 -0.61 -6.75 1.40
CA SER A 588 -1.85 -6.31 2.05
C SER A 588 -2.30 -7.27 3.15
N ARG A 589 -1.93 -8.54 3.03
CA ARG A 589 -2.19 -9.58 4.03
C ARG A 589 -1.10 -9.71 5.10
N GLY A 590 0.01 -8.98 4.96
CA GLY A 590 1.17 -9.09 5.84
C GLY A 590 1.95 -10.39 5.65
N ILE A 591 1.89 -10.98 4.47
CA ILE A 591 2.59 -12.21 4.11
C ILE A 591 3.93 -11.84 3.49
N SER A 592 5.02 -12.17 4.17
CA SER A 592 6.39 -11.98 3.70
C SER A 592 7.11 -13.30 3.40
N SER A 593 6.49 -14.46 3.72
CA SER A 593 7.02 -15.78 3.40
C SER A 593 5.90 -16.72 2.99
N LEU A 594 6.12 -17.46 1.91
CA LEU A 594 5.28 -18.56 1.44
C LEU A 594 5.94 -19.89 1.80
N ARG A 595 5.22 -20.77 2.51
CA ARG A 595 5.72 -22.09 2.90
C ARG A 595 5.84 -23.05 1.73
N GLY A 596 5.02 -22.87 0.71
CA GLY A 596 5.05 -23.67 -0.51
C GLY A 596 4.43 -22.90 -1.65
N VAL A 597 5.06 -23.00 -2.80
CA VAL A 597 4.58 -22.49 -4.08
C VAL A 597 4.40 -23.70 -4.98
N PHE A 598 3.19 -23.91 -5.49
CA PHE A 598 2.81 -25.03 -6.34
C PHE A 598 2.52 -24.51 -7.73
N VAL A 599 3.09 -25.13 -8.77
CA VAL A 599 2.78 -24.79 -10.15
C VAL A 599 2.22 -26.03 -10.83
N SER A 600 0.94 -25.96 -11.18
CA SER A 600 0.20 -27.10 -11.71
C SER A 600 0.74 -27.62 -13.04
N HIS A 601 1.15 -26.71 -13.93
CA HIS A 601 1.75 -27.02 -15.22
C HIS A 601 2.49 -25.78 -15.79
N PRO A 602 3.36 -25.93 -16.81
CA PRO A 602 4.30 -24.89 -17.25
C PRO A 602 3.74 -23.90 -18.28
N ASP A 603 2.43 -23.61 -18.29
CA ASP A 603 1.86 -22.62 -19.18
C ASP A 603 1.85 -21.22 -18.55
N GLU A 604 1.97 -20.16 -19.37
CA GLU A 604 2.14 -18.77 -18.91
C GLU A 604 1.03 -18.31 -17.96
N ASP A 605 -0.20 -18.78 -18.17
CA ASP A 605 -1.36 -18.40 -17.35
C ASP A 605 -1.40 -19.09 -15.97
N HIS A 606 -0.39 -19.89 -15.65
CA HIS A 606 -0.21 -20.52 -14.35
C HIS A 606 1.11 -20.13 -13.69
N MET A 607 2.15 -19.78 -14.45
CA MET A 607 3.49 -19.65 -13.87
C MET A 607 4.15 -18.28 -14.01
N ASN A 608 3.73 -17.38 -14.92
CA ASN A 608 4.51 -16.15 -15.16
C ASN A 608 4.63 -15.24 -13.94
N GLY A 609 3.61 -15.16 -13.08
CA GLY A 609 3.70 -14.43 -11.81
C GLY A 609 4.49 -15.18 -10.74
N VAL A 610 4.58 -16.51 -10.82
CA VAL A 610 5.49 -17.31 -9.97
C VAL A 610 6.94 -17.07 -10.40
N LEU A 611 7.20 -17.02 -11.70
CA LEU A 611 8.52 -16.70 -12.23
C LEU A 611 8.99 -15.31 -11.76
N GLU A 612 8.12 -14.30 -11.88
CA GLU A 612 8.39 -12.95 -11.34
C GLU A 612 8.68 -12.97 -9.83
N LEU A 613 8.00 -13.83 -9.05
CA LEU A 613 8.25 -14.01 -7.62
C LEU A 613 9.63 -14.62 -7.36
N MET A 614 10.06 -15.62 -8.16
CA MET A 614 11.39 -16.21 -8.01
C MET A 614 12.49 -15.20 -8.36
N GLU A 615 12.32 -14.44 -9.44
CA GLU A 615 13.30 -13.44 -9.89
C GLU A 615 13.38 -12.22 -8.96
N ASN A 616 12.27 -11.73 -8.43
CA ASN A 616 12.20 -10.43 -7.73
C ASN A 616 11.78 -10.54 -6.25
N GLY A 617 11.57 -11.73 -5.72
CA GLY A 617 11.04 -11.94 -4.38
C GLY A 617 11.89 -11.30 -3.29
N GLU A 618 13.22 -11.34 -3.41
CA GLU A 618 14.14 -10.69 -2.47
C GLU A 618 13.98 -9.16 -2.48
N GLU A 619 13.88 -8.55 -3.66
CA GLU A 619 13.61 -7.12 -3.80
C GLU A 619 12.24 -6.74 -3.20
N TRP A 620 11.23 -7.59 -3.41
CA TRP A 620 9.90 -7.39 -2.85
C TRP A 620 9.84 -7.61 -1.34
N GLY A 621 10.84 -8.27 -0.74
CA GLY A 621 10.82 -8.71 0.66
C GLY A 621 9.81 -9.85 0.88
N ILE A 622 9.59 -10.69 -0.12
CA ILE A 622 8.72 -11.86 -0.09
C ILE A 622 9.57 -13.07 -0.47
N THR A 623 9.61 -14.08 0.40
CA THR A 623 10.39 -15.31 0.19
C THR A 623 9.48 -16.52 0.02
N ALA A 624 9.95 -17.53 -0.71
CA ALA A 624 9.33 -18.85 -0.75
C ALA A 624 10.27 -19.87 -0.10
N GLU A 625 9.73 -20.71 0.76
CA GLU A 625 10.51 -21.75 1.44
C GLU A 625 10.76 -22.94 0.52
N GLN A 626 9.82 -23.25 -0.39
CA GLN A 626 9.91 -24.38 -1.30
C GLN A 626 9.02 -24.19 -2.52
N LEU A 627 9.53 -24.60 -3.69
CA LEU A 627 8.79 -24.71 -4.94
C LEU A 627 8.44 -26.19 -5.20
N PHE A 628 7.16 -26.45 -5.49
CA PHE A 628 6.64 -27.77 -5.83
C PHE A 628 6.21 -27.79 -7.29
N LEU A 629 6.64 -28.81 -8.00
CA LEU A 629 6.39 -28.99 -9.43
C LEU A 629 5.92 -30.41 -9.71
N PRO A 630 5.12 -30.66 -10.76
CA PRO A 630 4.67 -32.00 -11.11
C PRO A 630 5.85 -32.91 -11.46
N ALA A 631 5.76 -34.17 -11.01
CA ALA A 631 6.77 -35.20 -11.29
C ALA A 631 6.67 -35.73 -12.73
N ILE A 632 6.98 -34.87 -13.71
CA ILE A 632 7.03 -35.21 -15.14
C ILE A 632 8.43 -35.56 -15.59
N ARG A 633 8.56 -36.33 -16.71
CA ARG A 633 9.85 -36.70 -17.26
C ARG A 633 10.57 -35.49 -17.82
N GLU A 634 11.90 -35.46 -17.69
CA GLU A 634 12.73 -34.36 -18.23
C GLU A 634 12.52 -34.14 -19.74
N SER A 635 12.30 -35.22 -20.51
CA SER A 635 12.03 -35.13 -21.96
C SER A 635 10.73 -34.44 -22.33
N GLU A 636 9.85 -34.23 -21.37
CA GLU A 636 8.49 -33.64 -21.54
C GLU A 636 8.40 -32.21 -20.95
N ARG A 637 9.51 -31.73 -20.33
CA ARG A 637 9.60 -30.37 -19.80
C ARG A 637 9.72 -29.36 -20.95
N ARG A 638 8.93 -28.29 -20.86
CA ARG A 638 9.00 -27.17 -21.78
C ARG A 638 10.08 -26.16 -21.36
N GLU A 639 10.51 -25.29 -22.28
CA GLU A 639 11.50 -24.25 -22.02
C GLU A 639 11.10 -23.31 -20.86
N THR A 640 9.80 -23.00 -20.71
CA THR A 640 9.25 -22.21 -19.61
C THR A 640 9.47 -22.87 -18.26
N PHE A 641 9.43 -24.20 -18.19
CA PHE A 641 9.70 -24.96 -16.97
C PHE A 641 11.19 -24.87 -16.56
N GLU A 642 12.08 -24.91 -17.52
CA GLU A 642 13.52 -24.76 -17.28
C GLU A 642 13.88 -23.33 -16.83
N GLN A 643 13.19 -22.31 -17.36
CA GLN A 643 13.31 -20.93 -16.88
C GLN A 643 12.92 -20.80 -15.41
N LEU A 644 11.81 -21.43 -15.00
CA LEU A 644 11.35 -21.41 -13.61
C LEU A 644 12.34 -22.12 -12.68
N LEU A 645 12.90 -23.26 -13.13
CA LEU A 645 13.93 -24.00 -12.39
C LEU A 645 15.19 -23.15 -12.19
N ALA A 646 15.68 -22.48 -13.25
CA ALA A 646 16.82 -21.60 -13.18
C ALA A 646 16.59 -20.42 -12.23
N ALA A 647 15.44 -19.78 -12.31
CA ALA A 647 15.09 -18.67 -11.41
C ALA A 647 14.98 -19.11 -9.94
N ALA A 648 14.45 -20.31 -9.68
CA ALA A 648 14.39 -20.88 -8.33
C ALA A 648 15.80 -21.23 -7.79
N GLU A 649 16.69 -21.73 -8.64
CA GLU A 649 18.09 -22.01 -8.29
C GLU A 649 18.85 -20.72 -7.96
N ASP A 650 18.70 -19.68 -8.80
CA ASP A 650 19.30 -18.36 -8.59
C ASP A 650 18.81 -17.71 -7.29
N ALA A 651 17.52 -17.88 -6.97
CA ALA A 651 16.93 -17.43 -5.72
C ALA A 651 17.28 -18.30 -4.51
N GLY A 652 17.94 -19.45 -4.70
CA GLY A 652 18.27 -20.40 -3.63
C GLY A 652 17.03 -21.11 -3.04
N ILE A 653 15.94 -21.23 -3.80
CA ILE A 653 14.69 -21.85 -3.36
C ILE A 653 14.74 -23.34 -3.75
N PRO A 654 14.61 -24.26 -2.75
CA PRO A 654 14.62 -25.70 -3.03
C PRO A 654 13.38 -26.12 -3.85
N VAL A 655 13.61 -26.97 -4.86
CA VAL A 655 12.56 -27.52 -5.71
C VAL A 655 12.27 -28.96 -5.33
N SER A 656 10.99 -29.32 -5.23
CA SER A 656 10.52 -30.67 -4.99
C SER A 656 9.49 -31.07 -6.06
N TYR A 657 9.56 -32.33 -6.47
CA TYR A 657 8.59 -32.88 -7.42
C TYR A 657 7.52 -33.65 -6.66
N ILE A 658 6.25 -33.34 -6.95
CA ILE A 658 5.11 -33.94 -6.29
C ILE A 658 4.34 -34.85 -7.25
N LYS A 659 3.79 -35.92 -6.69
CA LYS A 659 3.06 -36.94 -7.45
C LYS A 659 1.81 -37.39 -6.71
N CYS A 660 0.96 -38.10 -7.42
CA CYS A 660 -0.26 -38.71 -6.86
C CYS A 660 0.02 -39.54 -5.60
N GLY A 661 -0.66 -39.24 -4.53
CA GLY A 661 -0.54 -39.85 -3.22
C GLY A 661 0.34 -39.12 -2.24
N ASP A 662 1.14 -38.15 -2.68
CA ASP A 662 1.92 -37.31 -1.77
C ASP A 662 1.00 -36.39 -0.95
N GLU A 663 1.36 -36.22 0.31
CA GLU A 663 0.55 -35.50 1.27
C GLU A 663 1.39 -34.49 2.08
N ILE A 664 0.94 -33.26 2.12
CA ILE A 664 1.49 -32.21 2.97
C ILE A 664 0.45 -31.89 4.05
N ARG A 665 0.91 -31.91 5.32
CA ARG A 665 0.05 -31.60 6.47
C ARG A 665 0.67 -30.54 7.36
N ASP A 666 -0.14 -29.60 7.77
CA ASP A 666 0.12 -28.80 8.95
C ASP A 666 -1.07 -28.83 9.92
N SER A 667 -1.06 -28.03 10.99
CA SER A 667 -2.14 -28.06 11.99
C SER A 667 -3.49 -27.54 11.46
N GLN A 668 -3.53 -26.89 10.30
CA GLN A 668 -4.74 -26.27 9.73
C GLN A 668 -4.92 -26.57 8.24
N LEU A 669 -3.99 -27.29 7.63
CA LEU A 669 -4.01 -27.64 6.22
C LEU A 669 -3.69 -29.14 6.06
N ARG A 670 -4.47 -29.78 5.22
CA ARG A 670 -4.14 -31.07 4.64
C ARG A 670 -4.25 -30.96 3.14
N LEU A 671 -3.17 -31.25 2.46
CA LEU A 671 -3.04 -31.19 1.02
C LEU A 671 -2.67 -32.58 0.52
N LEU A 672 -3.51 -33.14 -0.33
CA LEU A 672 -3.30 -34.44 -0.93
C LEU A 672 -3.24 -34.29 -2.45
N CYS A 673 -2.11 -34.64 -3.05
CA CYS A 673 -1.96 -34.68 -4.50
C CYS A 673 -2.73 -35.87 -5.07
N LEU A 674 -3.61 -35.63 -6.03
CA LEU A 674 -4.45 -36.65 -6.68
C LEU A 674 -3.95 -37.00 -8.08
N HIS A 675 -3.21 -36.08 -8.73
CA HIS A 675 -2.71 -36.16 -10.09
C HIS A 675 -1.48 -35.25 -10.22
N PRO A 676 -0.44 -35.57 -11.07
CA PRO A 676 -0.29 -36.75 -11.92
C PRO A 676 0.26 -37.98 -11.19
N GLU A 677 0.09 -39.14 -11.79
CA GLU A 677 0.80 -40.35 -11.39
C GLU A 677 2.25 -40.34 -11.92
N GLU A 678 3.17 -40.91 -11.15
CA GLU A 678 4.59 -40.94 -11.50
C GLU A 678 4.81 -41.68 -12.83
N ASN A 679 5.63 -41.13 -13.71
CA ASN A 679 5.99 -41.72 -14.99
C ASN A 679 4.87 -41.94 -16.01
N THR A 680 3.72 -41.35 -15.83
CA THR A 680 2.63 -41.38 -16.81
C THR A 680 3.04 -40.62 -18.06
N THR A 681 2.75 -41.13 -19.25
CA THR A 681 2.95 -40.45 -20.53
C THR A 681 1.59 -39.93 -20.99
N LEU A 682 1.39 -38.61 -20.98
CA LEU A 682 0.17 -37.97 -21.45
C LEU A 682 0.47 -37.10 -22.68
N ALA A 683 -0.53 -36.90 -23.51
CA ALA A 683 -0.28 -36.26 -24.81
C ALA A 683 -0.14 -34.72 -24.73
N ASP A 684 -0.60 -34.11 -23.65
CA ASP A 684 -0.66 -32.66 -23.51
C ASP A 684 -0.21 -32.21 -22.11
N ALA A 685 0.33 -30.97 -22.03
CA ALA A 685 0.78 -30.37 -20.78
C ALA A 685 -0.37 -30.19 -19.78
N ASN A 686 -1.56 -29.81 -20.25
CA ASN A 686 -2.76 -29.66 -19.42
C ASN A 686 -3.17 -30.97 -18.78
N ALA A 687 -2.99 -32.10 -19.49
CA ALA A 687 -3.26 -33.41 -18.94
C ALA A 687 -2.37 -33.80 -17.76
N TYR A 688 -1.20 -33.12 -17.57
CA TYR A 688 -0.30 -33.33 -16.43
C TYR A 688 -0.57 -32.37 -15.27
N SER A 689 -1.56 -31.46 -15.35
CA SER A 689 -1.82 -30.47 -14.32
C SER A 689 -1.95 -31.11 -12.94
N GLU A 690 -1.20 -30.57 -11.97
CA GLU A 690 -1.32 -30.99 -10.57
C GLU A 690 -2.75 -30.75 -10.06
N CYS A 691 -3.33 -31.78 -9.49
CA CYS A 691 -4.66 -31.71 -8.89
C CYS A 691 -4.58 -32.03 -7.40
N PHE A 692 -5.10 -31.13 -6.58
CA PHE A 692 -5.04 -31.27 -5.14
C PHE A 692 -6.42 -31.33 -4.49
N TYR A 693 -6.57 -32.25 -3.55
CA TYR A 693 -7.63 -32.20 -2.57
C TYR A 693 -7.12 -31.50 -1.31
N VAL A 694 -7.66 -30.31 -1.06
CA VAL A 694 -7.22 -29.41 0.00
C VAL A 694 -8.26 -29.35 1.10
N GLU A 695 -7.91 -29.70 2.32
CA GLU A 695 -8.73 -29.52 3.50
C GLU A 695 -8.16 -28.40 4.37
N VAL A 696 -8.95 -27.36 4.62
CA VAL A 696 -8.57 -26.21 5.43
C VAL A 696 -9.40 -26.20 6.71
N PHE A 697 -8.74 -26.07 7.85
CA PHE A 697 -9.35 -26.13 9.16
C PHE A 697 -9.31 -24.79 9.88
N ALA A 698 -10.33 -24.47 10.68
CA ALA A 698 -10.34 -23.29 11.53
C ALA A 698 -9.38 -23.45 12.73
N LYS A 699 -8.81 -22.34 13.19
CA LYS A 699 -7.76 -22.26 14.21
C LYS A 699 -8.08 -22.94 15.56
N LYS A 700 -9.35 -23.11 15.93
CA LYS A 700 -9.76 -23.68 17.21
C LYS A 700 -9.83 -25.21 17.28
N MET A 701 -9.69 -25.91 16.16
CA MET A 701 -9.77 -27.37 16.11
C MET A 701 -8.43 -28.08 16.41
N LYS A 702 -7.57 -27.48 17.17
CA LYS A 702 -6.13 -27.77 17.29
C LYS A 702 -5.75 -29.15 17.86
N GLN A 703 -6.59 -29.90 18.51
CA GLN A 703 -6.14 -31.13 19.17
C GLN A 703 -7.12 -32.33 19.06
N GLU A 704 -8.38 -32.08 18.79
CA GLU A 704 -9.41 -33.13 18.81
C GLU A 704 -9.68 -33.78 17.46
N ALA A 705 -9.36 -33.08 16.36
CA ALA A 705 -9.59 -33.55 15.00
C ALA A 705 -8.42 -34.35 14.40
N ILE A 706 -7.22 -34.30 15.02
CA ILE A 706 -6.04 -35.06 14.57
C ILE A 706 -6.08 -36.50 15.07
N ASP A 707 -6.78 -36.77 16.17
CA ASP A 707 -7.08 -38.12 16.61
C ASP A 707 -8.36 -38.60 15.92
N ASP A 708 -8.22 -39.14 14.71
CA ASP A 708 -9.28 -39.75 13.91
C ASP A 708 -10.14 -40.81 14.65
N ARG A 709 -9.76 -41.16 15.87
CA ARG A 709 -10.47 -42.13 16.72
C ARG A 709 -11.60 -41.54 17.58
N LYS A 710 -11.66 -40.19 17.75
CA LYS A 710 -12.72 -39.55 18.57
C LYS A 710 -13.71 -38.69 17.77
N ALA A 711 -13.44 -38.43 16.49
CA ALA A 711 -14.32 -37.62 15.62
C ALA A 711 -15.54 -38.35 15.12
N ASN A 712 -15.64 -39.66 15.36
CA ASN A 712 -16.77 -40.50 14.89
C ASN A 712 -18.03 -40.40 15.74
N ASP A 713 -18.02 -39.74 16.88
CA ASP A 713 -19.16 -39.69 17.81
C ASP A 713 -20.01 -38.40 17.74
N ALA A 714 -19.62 -37.41 16.92
CA ALA A 714 -20.42 -36.19 16.76
C ALA A 714 -21.38 -36.29 15.57
N SER A 715 -22.59 -36.66 15.88
CA SER A 715 -23.74 -36.72 15.00
C SER A 715 -23.95 -35.45 14.16
N GLY A 716 -23.93 -35.58 12.84
CA GLY A 716 -24.89 -34.93 11.94
C GLY A 716 -24.76 -33.48 11.57
N ALA A 717 -23.77 -32.73 12.06
CA ALA A 717 -23.46 -31.38 11.58
C ALA A 717 -22.29 -31.47 10.60
N SER A 718 -22.39 -30.86 9.42
CA SER A 718 -21.23 -30.47 8.61
C SER A 718 -20.21 -29.86 9.57
N ALA A 719 -18.99 -30.41 9.62
CA ALA A 719 -18.01 -30.00 10.66
C ALA A 719 -17.80 -28.49 10.55
N ILE A 720 -18.42 -27.75 11.47
CA ILE A 720 -18.28 -26.30 11.57
C ILE A 720 -16.78 -26.03 11.75
N GLY A 721 -16.20 -25.30 10.80
CA GLY A 721 -14.76 -24.98 10.85
C GLY A 721 -13.85 -25.85 9.98
N LYS A 722 -14.38 -26.54 8.97
CA LYS A 722 -13.61 -27.26 7.95
C LYS A 722 -14.20 -26.96 6.58
N ILE A 723 -13.35 -26.85 5.57
CA ILE A 723 -13.74 -26.79 4.15
C ILE A 723 -12.84 -27.70 3.32
N SER A 724 -13.44 -28.33 2.32
CA SER A 724 -12.74 -29.16 1.33
C SER A 724 -12.79 -28.50 -0.04
N ILE A 725 -11.65 -28.40 -0.69
CA ILE A 725 -11.48 -27.74 -2.00
C ILE A 725 -10.78 -28.71 -2.94
N LEU A 726 -11.28 -28.82 -4.15
CA LEU A 726 -10.62 -29.55 -5.22
C LEU A 726 -10.04 -28.54 -6.20
N LEU A 727 -8.71 -28.44 -6.23
CA LEU A 727 -7.94 -27.67 -7.18
C LEU A 727 -7.55 -28.58 -8.34
N THR A 728 -7.88 -28.18 -9.56
CA THR A 728 -7.79 -29.06 -10.74
C THR A 728 -6.78 -28.57 -11.76
N GLY A 729 -6.15 -27.39 -11.55
CA GLY A 729 -5.37 -26.77 -12.61
C GLY A 729 -6.18 -26.72 -13.91
N ASP A 730 -5.52 -27.06 -15.00
CA ASP A 730 -6.12 -27.11 -16.33
C ASP A 730 -6.32 -28.55 -16.84
N VAL A 731 -6.44 -29.51 -15.90
CA VAL A 731 -6.59 -30.93 -16.24
C VAL A 731 -7.75 -31.15 -17.23
N GLU A 732 -7.45 -31.87 -18.30
CA GLU A 732 -8.43 -32.27 -19.33
C GLU A 732 -8.13 -33.65 -19.91
N GLY A 733 -9.06 -34.18 -20.69
CA GLY A 733 -8.92 -35.40 -21.45
C GLY A 733 -8.61 -36.63 -20.59
N GLU A 734 -7.43 -37.27 -20.82
CA GLU A 734 -7.01 -38.46 -20.10
C GLU A 734 -6.62 -38.15 -18.65
N GLY A 735 -6.05 -36.95 -18.37
CA GLY A 735 -5.75 -36.53 -17.01
C GLY A 735 -7.01 -36.40 -16.15
N GLU A 736 -8.10 -35.84 -16.69
CA GLU A 736 -9.41 -35.75 -15.99
C GLU A 736 -9.99 -37.13 -15.70
N ARG A 737 -9.82 -38.11 -16.62
CA ARG A 737 -10.25 -39.50 -16.39
C ARG A 737 -9.46 -40.15 -15.24
N GLN A 738 -8.13 -39.98 -15.21
CA GLN A 738 -7.30 -40.51 -14.13
C GLN A 738 -7.68 -39.88 -12.79
N LEU A 739 -7.90 -38.56 -12.76
CA LEU A 739 -8.37 -37.83 -11.59
C LEU A 739 -9.75 -38.38 -11.12
N THR A 740 -10.66 -38.62 -12.05
CA THR A 740 -12.00 -39.18 -11.75
C THR A 740 -11.89 -40.52 -11.10
N GLN A 741 -11.07 -41.45 -11.67
CA GLN A 741 -10.83 -42.78 -11.10
C GLN A 741 -10.21 -42.69 -9.71
N LYS A 742 -9.28 -41.73 -9.49
CA LYS A 742 -8.70 -41.57 -8.18
C LYS A 742 -9.68 -41.06 -7.12
N LEU A 743 -10.56 -40.14 -7.51
CA LEU A 743 -11.65 -39.69 -6.65
C LEU A 743 -12.62 -40.85 -6.30
N GLN A 744 -12.93 -41.72 -7.25
CA GLN A 744 -13.76 -42.91 -6.99
C GLN A 744 -13.09 -43.86 -6.00
N ALA A 745 -11.78 -44.14 -6.19
CA ALA A 745 -11.02 -44.99 -5.28
C ALA A 745 -10.94 -44.42 -3.85
N LEU A 746 -10.80 -43.07 -3.71
CA LEU A 746 -10.87 -42.43 -2.40
C LEU A 746 -12.23 -42.54 -1.74
N GLN A 747 -13.31 -42.42 -2.51
CA GLN A 747 -14.68 -42.60 -2.00
C GLN A 747 -14.90 -44.03 -1.49
N GLU A 748 -14.44 -45.04 -2.25
CA GLU A 748 -14.54 -46.44 -1.86
C GLU A 748 -13.71 -46.76 -0.60
N SER A 749 -12.48 -46.22 -0.53
CA SER A 749 -11.62 -46.41 0.65
C SER A 749 -12.21 -45.78 1.92
N GLN A 750 -12.82 -44.61 1.82
CA GLN A 750 -13.49 -43.96 2.95
C GLN A 750 -14.75 -44.75 3.36
N ALA A 751 -15.53 -45.24 2.42
CA ALA A 751 -16.70 -46.05 2.71
C ALA A 751 -16.31 -47.38 3.40
N LEU A 752 -15.21 -48.00 3.01
CA LEU A 752 -14.65 -49.17 3.66
C LEU A 752 -14.18 -48.90 5.11
N GLN A 753 -13.47 -47.83 5.33
CA GLN A 753 -13.01 -47.44 6.67
C GLN A 753 -14.20 -47.11 7.60
N GLU A 754 -15.21 -46.41 7.10
CA GLU A 754 -16.45 -46.17 7.85
C GLU A 754 -17.18 -47.48 8.20
N SER A 755 -17.24 -48.43 7.28
CA SER A 755 -17.87 -49.72 7.53
C SER A 755 -17.11 -50.55 8.55
N GLN A 756 -15.77 -50.50 8.57
CA GLN A 756 -14.91 -51.15 9.56
C GLN A 756 -15.05 -50.53 10.93
N SER A 757 -15.04 -49.22 11.04
CA SER A 757 -15.23 -48.50 12.31
C SER A 757 -16.63 -48.73 12.90
N LEU A 758 -17.64 -48.90 12.07
CA LEU A 758 -19.00 -49.27 12.49
C LEU A 758 -19.08 -50.72 12.99
N GLN A 759 -18.33 -51.64 12.36
CA GLN A 759 -18.21 -53.02 12.84
C GLN A 759 -17.46 -53.10 14.19
N GLU A 760 -16.38 -52.34 14.35
CA GLU A 760 -15.66 -52.25 15.64
C GLU A 760 -16.54 -51.64 16.74
N SER A 761 -17.27 -50.58 16.42
CA SER A 761 -18.20 -49.93 17.36
C SER A 761 -19.33 -50.90 17.79
N ARG A 762 -19.84 -51.71 16.86
CA ARG A 762 -20.86 -52.77 17.18
C ARG A 762 -20.29 -53.86 18.03
N SER A 763 -19.07 -54.35 17.76
CA SER A 763 -18.44 -55.41 18.56
C SER A 763 -18.10 -54.91 19.98
N LEU A 764 -17.73 -53.62 20.16
CA LEU A 764 -17.54 -53.00 21.45
C LEU A 764 -18.85 -52.78 22.21
N GLN A 765 -19.95 -52.49 21.51
CA GLN A 765 -21.28 -52.35 22.11
C GLN A 765 -21.88 -53.70 22.51
N GLU A 766 -21.70 -54.74 21.69
CA GLU A 766 -22.04 -56.12 22.04
C GLU A 766 -21.24 -56.66 23.19
N SER A 767 -19.95 -56.35 23.28
CA SER A 767 -19.09 -56.68 24.39
C SER A 767 -19.50 -55.99 25.72
N ARG A 768 -19.95 -54.73 25.65
CA ARG A 768 -20.52 -54.00 26.79
C ARG A 768 -21.88 -54.51 27.22
N SER A 769 -22.79 -54.84 26.24
CA SER A 769 -24.09 -55.38 26.55
C SER A 769 -24.02 -56.82 27.15
N LEU A 770 -23.04 -57.62 26.76
CA LEU A 770 -22.74 -58.90 27.37
C LEU A 770 -22.18 -58.80 28.80
N GLN A 771 -21.48 -57.69 29.11
CA GLN A 771 -20.99 -57.37 30.46
C GLN A 771 -22.09 -56.83 31.38
N GLU A 772 -23.04 -56.03 30.86
CA GLU A 772 -24.21 -55.51 31.57
C GLU A 772 -25.34 -56.51 31.73
N SER A 773 -25.54 -57.45 30.74
CA SER A 773 -26.57 -58.49 30.84
C SER A 773 -26.37 -59.50 31.97
N ARG A 774 -25.21 -59.49 32.66
CA ARG A 774 -24.98 -60.28 33.90
C ARG A 774 -25.50 -59.62 35.16
N SER A 775 -26.01 -58.38 35.10
CA SER A 775 -26.43 -57.62 36.31
C SER A 775 -27.91 -57.14 36.33
N LEU A 776 -28.68 -57.23 35.25
CA LEU A 776 -30.04 -56.67 35.21
C LEU A 776 -30.97 -57.47 34.21
N GLN A 777 -31.78 -58.36 34.74
CA GLN A 777 -32.66 -59.25 33.94
C GLN A 777 -34.15 -58.86 34.02
N GLU A 778 -34.62 -57.66 34.15
CA GLU A 778 -36.07 -57.39 34.24
C GLU A 778 -36.62 -56.06 33.62
N SER A 779 -35.94 -55.31 32.77
CA SER A 779 -36.59 -54.11 32.17
C SER A 779 -36.25 -53.80 30.71
N GLN A 780 -35.85 -54.74 29.91
CA GLN A 780 -35.23 -54.53 28.61
C GLN A 780 -36.09 -54.58 27.36
N SER A 781 -37.36 -54.96 27.38
CA SER A 781 -38.13 -55.21 26.13
C SER A 781 -38.72 -53.99 25.40
N LEU A 782 -38.76 -52.82 26.04
CA LEU A 782 -39.31 -51.59 25.46
C LEU A 782 -38.26 -50.61 24.95
N GLN A 783 -37.04 -50.61 25.54
CA GLN A 783 -35.94 -49.75 25.10
C GLN A 783 -35.19 -50.29 23.88
N GLU A 784 -35.11 -51.63 23.71
CA GLU A 784 -34.47 -52.25 22.55
C GLU A 784 -35.20 -51.93 21.22
N SER A 785 -36.54 -51.85 21.21
CA SER A 785 -37.30 -51.52 19.99
C SER A 785 -37.10 -50.07 19.54
N GLN A 786 -36.92 -49.15 20.45
CA GLN A 786 -36.68 -47.71 20.12
C GLN A 786 -35.24 -47.46 19.69
N SER A 787 -34.26 -48.10 20.33
CA SER A 787 -32.85 -47.97 19.99
C SER A 787 -32.54 -48.59 18.62
N LEU A 788 -33.15 -49.73 18.28
CA LEU A 788 -33.04 -50.37 16.96
C LEU A 788 -33.71 -49.53 15.84
N GLN A 789 -34.83 -48.89 16.11
CA GLN A 789 -35.46 -47.97 15.13
C GLN A 789 -34.67 -46.69 14.94
N LEU A 790 -34.09 -46.14 16.02
CA LEU A 790 -33.21 -44.98 15.92
C LEU A 790 -31.90 -45.30 15.21
N THR A 791 -31.31 -46.47 15.49
CA THR A 791 -30.10 -46.97 14.82
C THR A 791 -30.36 -47.25 13.34
N ARG A 792 -31.52 -47.81 12.97
CA ARG A 792 -31.93 -48.02 11.57
C ARG A 792 -32.17 -46.70 10.83
N ARG A 793 -32.84 -45.71 11.44
CA ARG A 793 -33.01 -44.36 10.87
C ARG A 793 -31.68 -43.61 10.73
N LEU A 794 -30.78 -43.75 11.67
CA LEU A 794 -29.44 -43.20 11.60
C LEU A 794 -28.57 -43.88 10.54
N GLN A 795 -28.79 -45.19 10.29
CA GLN A 795 -28.12 -45.93 9.21
C GLN A 795 -28.67 -45.57 7.82
N GLU A 796 -29.99 -45.38 7.67
CA GLU A 796 -30.60 -44.93 6.43
C GLU A 796 -30.20 -43.48 6.10
N GLN A 797 -29.98 -42.60 7.09
CA GLN A 797 -29.43 -41.24 6.91
C GLN A 797 -27.92 -41.20 6.70
N ARG A 798 -27.14 -42.16 7.25
CA ARG A 798 -25.68 -42.24 7.07
C ARG A 798 -25.28 -42.91 5.74
N GLY A 799 -26.11 -43.84 5.19
CA GLY A 799 -25.81 -44.51 3.92
C GLY A 799 -25.90 -43.64 2.66
N GLN A 800 -26.14 -42.36 2.81
CA GLN A 800 -26.18 -41.38 1.69
C GLN A 800 -25.09 -40.30 1.75
N ARG A 801 -24.10 -40.39 2.62
CA ARG A 801 -22.99 -39.45 2.57
C ARG A 801 -21.98 -39.86 1.49
N LYS A 802 -22.27 -39.47 0.24
CA LYS A 802 -21.28 -39.48 -0.82
C LYS A 802 -20.12 -38.54 -0.42
N PHE A 803 -18.88 -38.93 -0.78
CA PHE A 803 -17.72 -38.00 -0.79
C PHE A 803 -18.16 -36.72 -1.50
N ARG A 804 -17.99 -35.58 -0.87
CA ARG A 804 -18.46 -34.30 -1.38
C ARG A 804 -17.39 -33.26 -1.20
N VAL A 805 -17.07 -32.56 -2.28
CA VAL A 805 -16.19 -31.44 -2.30
C VAL A 805 -16.99 -30.16 -2.03
N ASP A 806 -16.60 -29.34 -1.08
CA ASP A 806 -17.33 -28.09 -0.81
C ASP A 806 -17.13 -27.10 -1.95
N ILE A 807 -15.91 -26.97 -2.47
CA ILE A 807 -15.58 -26.06 -3.57
C ILE A 807 -14.78 -26.80 -4.63
N LEU A 808 -15.19 -26.64 -5.88
CA LEU A 808 -14.44 -27.06 -7.05
C LEU A 808 -13.86 -25.83 -7.75
N LYS A 809 -12.55 -25.76 -7.94
CA LYS A 809 -11.97 -24.89 -8.96
C LYS A 809 -12.21 -25.58 -10.31
N VAL A 810 -12.95 -24.94 -11.20
CA VAL A 810 -13.29 -25.48 -12.51
C VAL A 810 -12.04 -25.57 -13.37
N ALA A 811 -11.79 -26.74 -13.95
CA ALA A 811 -10.59 -27.00 -14.73
C ALA A 811 -10.54 -26.13 -16.00
N HIS A 812 -9.33 -25.75 -16.40
CA HIS A 812 -9.00 -25.06 -17.64
C HIS A 812 -9.92 -23.84 -17.89
N HIS A 813 -10.08 -23.03 -16.85
CA HIS A 813 -10.84 -21.76 -16.84
C HIS A 813 -12.29 -21.88 -17.34
N GLY A 814 -12.84 -23.09 -17.34
CA GLY A 814 -14.16 -23.39 -17.89
C GLY A 814 -14.15 -23.74 -19.38
N SER A 815 -13.06 -24.34 -19.88
CA SER A 815 -12.98 -24.94 -21.22
C SER A 815 -14.12 -25.94 -21.49
N GLY A 816 -14.62 -25.99 -22.72
CA GLY A 816 -15.62 -26.96 -23.14
C GLY A 816 -15.15 -28.42 -23.08
N TYR A 817 -13.85 -28.65 -23.05
CA TYR A 817 -13.23 -29.97 -23.06
C TYR A 817 -12.86 -30.49 -21.68
N SER A 818 -13.03 -29.71 -20.64
CA SER A 818 -12.76 -30.09 -19.24
C SER A 818 -14.02 -30.07 -18.40
N THR A 819 -13.92 -30.54 -17.16
CA THR A 819 -15.02 -30.58 -16.18
C THR A 819 -16.24 -31.36 -16.73
N GLY A 820 -16.01 -32.62 -17.12
CA GLY A 820 -17.00 -33.53 -17.72
C GLY A 820 -18.07 -33.94 -16.74
N THR A 821 -19.19 -34.49 -17.28
CA THR A 821 -20.34 -34.90 -16.48
C THR A 821 -20.02 -36.04 -15.49
N GLU A 822 -19.16 -36.99 -15.88
CA GLU A 822 -18.70 -38.07 -15.01
C GLU A 822 -17.87 -37.56 -13.85
N PHE A 823 -16.93 -36.65 -14.13
CA PHE A 823 -16.11 -35.97 -13.14
C PHE A 823 -16.98 -35.18 -12.14
N LEU A 824 -17.93 -34.37 -12.62
CA LEU A 824 -18.86 -33.62 -11.77
C LEU A 824 -19.74 -34.51 -10.90
N THR A 825 -20.21 -35.63 -11.44
CA THR A 825 -20.99 -36.59 -10.70
C THR A 825 -20.20 -37.25 -9.58
N THR A 826 -18.92 -37.54 -9.85
CA THR A 826 -18.00 -38.15 -8.90
C THR A 826 -17.58 -37.14 -7.83
N ALA A 827 -17.07 -35.96 -8.22
CA ALA A 827 -16.64 -34.94 -7.28
C ALA A 827 -17.79 -34.36 -6.45
N SER A 828 -18.99 -34.29 -7.03
CA SER A 828 -20.24 -33.84 -6.39
C SER A 828 -20.06 -32.53 -5.60
N PRO A 829 -19.54 -31.42 -6.23
CA PRO A 829 -19.21 -30.21 -5.51
C PRO A 829 -20.45 -29.46 -5.05
N VAL A 830 -20.32 -28.75 -3.92
CA VAL A 830 -21.38 -27.85 -3.41
C VAL A 830 -21.43 -26.57 -4.23
N THR A 831 -20.22 -26.04 -4.61
CA THR A 831 -20.05 -24.78 -5.31
C THR A 831 -18.84 -24.91 -6.24
N ALA A 832 -18.91 -24.22 -7.38
CA ALA A 832 -17.79 -24.12 -8.31
C ALA A 832 -17.24 -22.69 -8.39
N ILE A 833 -15.93 -22.56 -8.56
CA ILE A 833 -15.25 -21.29 -8.83
C ILE A 833 -14.57 -21.37 -10.19
N ILE A 834 -14.82 -20.37 -11.03
CA ILE A 834 -14.23 -20.24 -12.36
C ILE A 834 -13.28 -19.05 -12.34
N SER A 835 -12.01 -19.30 -12.62
CA SER A 835 -10.98 -18.29 -12.72
C SER A 835 -10.75 -17.99 -14.20
N CYS A 836 -11.21 -16.85 -14.69
CA CYS A 836 -11.03 -16.43 -16.08
C CYS A 836 -11.17 -14.92 -16.24
N GLY A 837 -10.63 -14.40 -17.34
CA GLY A 837 -10.70 -12.97 -17.68
C GLY A 837 -12.03 -12.58 -18.32
N ARG A 838 -12.47 -11.34 -18.04
CA ARG A 838 -13.61 -10.78 -18.75
C ARG A 838 -13.26 -10.51 -20.22
N ASN A 839 -14.09 -10.92 -21.14
CA ASN A 839 -13.88 -10.76 -22.59
C ASN A 839 -12.55 -11.36 -23.07
N ASN A 840 -12.16 -12.52 -22.52
CA ASN A 840 -10.95 -13.22 -22.95
C ASN A 840 -11.08 -13.75 -24.39
N SER A 841 -9.94 -13.91 -25.06
CA SER A 841 -9.86 -14.37 -26.46
C SER A 841 -10.24 -15.84 -26.67
N TYR A 842 -10.25 -16.62 -25.60
CA TYR A 842 -10.56 -18.05 -25.62
C TYR A 842 -12.07 -18.34 -25.55
N GLY A 843 -12.88 -17.34 -25.16
CA GLY A 843 -14.31 -17.47 -24.96
C GLY A 843 -14.69 -18.21 -23.65
N HIS A 844 -13.76 -18.36 -22.74
CA HIS A 844 -14.00 -18.98 -21.43
C HIS A 844 -14.84 -18.09 -20.50
N PRO A 845 -15.74 -18.67 -19.67
CA PRO A 845 -16.13 -20.08 -19.64
C PRO A 845 -17.04 -20.41 -20.82
N HIS A 846 -16.83 -21.59 -21.44
CA HIS A 846 -17.69 -22.06 -22.53
C HIS A 846 -19.10 -22.41 -22.04
N VAL A 847 -20.08 -22.22 -22.92
CA VAL A 847 -21.49 -22.46 -22.61
C VAL A 847 -21.74 -23.92 -22.21
N GLU A 848 -21.00 -24.84 -22.82
CA GLU A 848 -21.10 -26.27 -22.55
C GLU A 848 -20.72 -26.62 -21.10
N THR A 849 -19.69 -25.97 -20.58
CA THR A 849 -19.26 -26.18 -19.20
C THR A 849 -20.25 -25.57 -18.22
N LEU A 850 -20.77 -24.38 -18.52
CA LEU A 850 -21.81 -23.78 -17.71
C LEU A 850 -23.07 -24.62 -17.67
N GLN A 851 -23.47 -25.20 -18.81
CA GLN A 851 -24.62 -26.07 -18.91
C GLN A 851 -24.41 -27.34 -18.07
N ARG A 852 -23.23 -27.98 -18.11
CA ARG A 852 -22.93 -29.16 -17.27
C ARG A 852 -23.02 -28.83 -15.77
N LEU A 853 -22.55 -27.64 -15.34
CA LEU A 853 -22.70 -27.20 -13.96
C LEU A 853 -24.15 -26.95 -13.56
N GLU A 854 -24.96 -26.36 -14.45
CA GLU A 854 -26.38 -26.15 -14.24
C GLU A 854 -27.15 -27.49 -14.17
N ASP A 855 -26.88 -28.42 -15.07
CA ASP A 855 -27.49 -29.77 -15.10
C ASP A 855 -27.12 -30.53 -13.80
N ALA A 856 -25.91 -30.37 -13.30
CA ALA A 856 -25.47 -30.93 -12.03
C ALA A 856 -26.00 -30.14 -10.81
N ARG A 857 -26.70 -29.01 -11.01
CA ARG A 857 -27.20 -28.09 -9.98
C ARG A 857 -26.11 -27.58 -9.07
N VAL A 858 -24.93 -27.27 -9.63
CA VAL A 858 -23.80 -26.70 -8.92
C VAL A 858 -23.79 -25.20 -9.17
N PRO A 859 -24.03 -24.37 -8.13
CA PRO A 859 -23.86 -22.91 -8.28
C PRO A 859 -22.40 -22.58 -8.53
N TRP A 860 -22.16 -21.61 -9.41
CA TRP A 860 -20.81 -21.17 -9.75
C TRP A 860 -20.62 -19.66 -9.60
N TYR A 861 -19.35 -19.24 -9.36
CA TYR A 861 -18.93 -17.87 -9.23
C TYR A 861 -17.65 -17.64 -10.04
N GLY A 862 -17.59 -16.58 -10.84
CA GLY A 862 -16.43 -16.23 -11.67
C GLY A 862 -15.63 -15.07 -11.12
N THR A 863 -14.30 -15.15 -11.17
CA THR A 863 -13.43 -14.00 -10.83
C THR A 863 -13.69 -12.80 -11.72
N MET A 864 -14.09 -13.02 -12.96
CA MET A 864 -14.48 -11.99 -13.92
C MET A 864 -15.65 -11.11 -13.46
N ASP A 865 -16.54 -11.62 -12.62
CA ASP A 865 -17.72 -10.90 -12.14
C ASP A 865 -17.55 -10.32 -10.75
N TYR A 866 -16.83 -11.02 -9.87
CA TYR A 866 -16.71 -10.71 -8.46
C TYR A 866 -15.34 -10.20 -8.05
N GLY A 867 -14.35 -10.10 -8.99
CA GLY A 867 -12.95 -9.93 -8.64
C GLY A 867 -12.45 -11.13 -7.84
N ALA A 868 -11.46 -10.91 -6.99
CA ALA A 868 -10.98 -11.98 -6.12
C ALA A 868 -12.11 -12.58 -5.27
N LEU A 869 -12.17 -13.91 -5.22
CA LEU A 869 -13.12 -14.67 -4.45
C LEU A 869 -12.42 -15.25 -3.21
N THR A 870 -12.87 -14.87 -2.04
CA THR A 870 -12.25 -15.29 -0.77
C THR A 870 -13.21 -16.14 0.04
N VAL A 871 -12.74 -17.31 0.45
CA VAL A 871 -13.43 -18.21 1.38
C VAL A 871 -12.75 -18.09 2.74
N THR A 872 -13.50 -17.66 3.74
CA THR A 872 -13.03 -17.64 5.13
C THR A 872 -13.58 -18.86 5.88
N VAL A 873 -12.67 -19.52 6.62
CA VAL A 873 -12.98 -20.72 7.40
C VAL A 873 -12.83 -20.40 8.88
N ASP A 874 -13.93 -20.25 9.57
CA ASP A 874 -13.94 -19.93 11.00
C ASP A 874 -14.77 -20.93 11.81
N SER A 875 -14.73 -20.84 13.14
CA SER A 875 -15.49 -21.72 14.05
C SER A 875 -17.00 -21.51 13.99
N HIS A 876 -17.49 -20.51 13.28
CA HIS A 876 -18.93 -20.18 13.14
C HIS A 876 -19.48 -20.58 11.78
N GLY A 877 -18.62 -21.00 10.84
CA GLY A 877 -18.98 -21.46 9.52
C GLY A 877 -18.11 -20.85 8.41
N ASN A 878 -18.29 -21.41 7.22
CA ASN A 878 -17.54 -20.98 6.05
C ASN A 878 -18.31 -19.87 5.31
N ARG A 879 -17.58 -18.85 4.82
CA ARG A 879 -18.18 -17.71 4.11
C ARG A 879 -17.42 -17.46 2.83
N LEU A 880 -18.14 -17.34 1.72
CA LEU A 880 -17.61 -16.92 0.42
C LEU A 880 -17.89 -15.43 0.20
N HIS A 881 -16.85 -14.66 -0.12
CA HIS A 881 -16.93 -13.23 -0.39
C HIS A 881 -16.29 -12.92 -1.74
N GLY A 882 -16.97 -12.13 -2.59
CA GLY A 882 -16.35 -11.48 -3.73
C GLY A 882 -15.78 -10.12 -3.32
N TYR A 883 -14.66 -9.74 -3.90
CA TYR A 883 -14.04 -8.42 -3.68
C TYR A 883 -14.90 -7.30 -4.27
N LEU A 884 -15.41 -7.51 -5.49
CA LEU A 884 -16.38 -6.63 -6.11
C LEU A 884 -17.79 -7.00 -5.62
N ARG A 885 -18.53 -6.04 -5.11
CA ARG A 885 -19.96 -6.26 -4.84
C ARG A 885 -20.70 -6.24 -6.17
N ARG A 886 -21.42 -7.31 -6.47
CA ARG A 886 -22.38 -7.30 -7.60
C ARG A 886 -23.36 -6.15 -7.37
N LYS A 887 -23.46 -5.23 -8.32
CA LYS A 887 -24.46 -4.15 -8.31
C LYS A 887 -25.87 -4.72 -8.53
#